data_d52467f6c6265d5593e83eb23cbf8346
#
_entry.id   d52467f6c6265d5593e83eb23cbf8346
#
_cell.length_a   1.000
_cell.length_b   1.000
_cell.length_c   1.000
_cell.angle_alpha   90.00
_cell.angle_beta   90.00
_cell.angle_gamma   90.00
#
_symmetry.space_group_name_H-M   'P 1'
#
loop_
_entity.id
_entity.type
_entity.pdbx_description
1 polymer ?
#
loop_
_entity_poly.entity_id
_entity_poly.type
_entity_poly.pdbx_seq_one_letter_code
_entity_poly.pdbx_strand_id
1 'polypeptide(L)'
;MIEKIDFNPQDIIFDPNVLAIATGMEEHNGYGLAFIRAVEWIKKNLPGAKVSGGVSNLSFSFRGNNHVREAMHSVFLYHAIGKGMDMGIVNPSTSVLYEDIEPEFRTLLEDVILARRPEAAEELITYAQNLHVQASGETPEKHEAWRELSLKERLEHALIIGDYLEDDLQEALRTYSHAVDIIDGPLMSGMNKVGELFGAGKMFLPQVVKTARTMKKAVAILQPAIESEKKASGSAKAGKVIFATVKGDVHDIGKNIVSIVLSCNNYEVIDLGVMVPADVIIKKAIEEKPDLVCLSGLITPSLEEMAHVADEMQKAGLTIPMMVGGATTSKLHTAVKIAPHYDYPVIHVLDASQNPLIAAKLLNPDTRDAYIMELEQEQEALRASLGQKKEVLVSLSEARKHPIEIDWTGYTPVVPARMGVHVIPYIPLEKVIPYIHWTFFFSAWKLNGRFSEISQIHGCDSCRASWLAGFPEKDRAKATEAMQLYKDAVRLLDRLVNMKVEYCKAIYGFFSANSEGDTIRMGDIALPLLRQQVKKEENIYKCLSDYVIPVSEERTDYVGAFVVTAGAGADCLKDKFEEEGDTYNSMLLQTLTDRLAEATAEYLHEKVRKEYWGYAKDESLSIPDLYKVKYQGIRPAIGYPSLPDQLLNFTLDGLLDMSRIGVSLTENGAMYPTASVSGIYIAHPSSQYFMIGSIDEEQMRDYASRRNLTEEQVRKLLSRNIG
;
A
#
# COMPACT_ATOMS: atom_id res chain seq x y z
N MET A 1 -9.65 -44.90 17.33
CA MET A 1 -10.87 -44.32 17.93
C MET A 1 -11.88 -45.43 18.24
N ILE A 2 -12.30 -46.26 17.32
CA ILE A 2 -13.32 -47.30 17.52
C ILE A 2 -12.89 -48.27 18.64
N GLU A 3 -11.71 -48.88 18.56
CA GLU A 3 -11.23 -49.86 19.53
C GLU A 3 -10.84 -49.30 20.92
N LYS A 4 -10.49 -48.00 20.99
CA LYS A 4 -9.99 -47.41 22.25
C LYS A 4 -11.03 -46.64 23.05
N ILE A 5 -12.05 -46.09 22.41
CA ILE A 5 -13.07 -45.22 23.03
C ILE A 5 -14.49 -45.57 22.58
N ASP A 6 -14.68 -46.72 21.92
CA ASP A 6 -15.99 -47.21 21.44
C ASP A 6 -16.77 -46.16 20.60
N PHE A 7 -16.04 -45.44 19.73
CA PHE A 7 -16.65 -44.40 18.90
C PHE A 7 -17.38 -45.03 17.72
N ASN A 8 -18.64 -44.64 17.49
CA ASN A 8 -19.44 -45.24 16.41
C ASN A 8 -18.81 -44.86 15.03
N PRO A 9 -18.47 -45.87 14.20
CA PRO A 9 -17.90 -45.64 12.88
C PRO A 9 -18.75 -44.73 11.98
N GLN A 10 -20.07 -44.74 12.12
CA GLN A 10 -20.99 -43.95 11.32
C GLN A 10 -20.95 -42.46 11.67
N ASP A 11 -20.37 -42.07 12.81
CA ASP A 11 -20.19 -40.69 13.23
C ASP A 11 -18.83 -40.12 12.79
N ILE A 12 -18.01 -40.96 12.13
CA ILE A 12 -16.71 -40.54 11.56
C ILE A 12 -16.95 -40.13 10.10
N ILE A 13 -16.64 -38.88 9.81
CA ILE A 13 -16.71 -38.32 8.46
C ILE A 13 -15.29 -37.96 8.03
N PHE A 14 -14.80 -38.58 6.96
CA PHE A 14 -13.56 -38.16 6.30
C PHE A 14 -13.90 -37.12 5.24
N ASP A 15 -13.16 -36.01 5.26
CA ASP A 15 -13.22 -34.97 4.22
C ASP A 15 -11.86 -34.84 3.56
N PRO A 16 -11.51 -35.72 2.57
CA PRO A 16 -10.33 -35.53 1.77
C PRO A 16 -10.44 -34.24 0.97
N ASN A 17 -9.33 -33.51 0.83
CA ASN A 17 -9.33 -32.27 0.08
C ASN A 17 -9.68 -32.52 -1.39
N VAL A 18 -10.74 -31.87 -1.88
CA VAL A 18 -10.99 -31.72 -3.30
C VAL A 18 -10.16 -30.51 -3.79
N LEU A 19 -9.18 -30.77 -4.63
CA LEU A 19 -8.27 -29.75 -5.18
C LEU A 19 -8.66 -29.41 -6.62
N ALA A 20 -8.28 -28.20 -7.06
CA ALA A 20 -8.57 -27.73 -8.40
C ALA A 20 -7.80 -28.53 -9.46
N ILE A 21 -8.46 -28.86 -10.56
CA ILE A 21 -7.88 -29.49 -11.75
C ILE A 21 -7.90 -28.52 -12.94
N ALA A 22 -7.20 -28.89 -14.04
CA ALA A 22 -7.08 -28.06 -15.24
C ALA A 22 -6.63 -26.62 -14.93
N THR A 23 -5.60 -26.50 -14.11
CA THR A 23 -5.03 -25.19 -13.68
C THR A 23 -3.91 -24.69 -14.60
N GLY A 24 -3.56 -25.47 -15.63
CA GLY A 24 -2.36 -25.27 -16.46
C GLY A 24 -1.08 -25.90 -15.90
N MET A 25 -1.15 -26.54 -14.71
CA MET A 25 -0.04 -27.31 -14.13
C MET A 25 -0.31 -28.81 -14.25
N GLU A 26 0.60 -29.55 -14.87
CA GLU A 26 0.43 -30.98 -15.17
C GLU A 26 0.21 -31.82 -13.89
N GLU A 27 0.88 -31.50 -12.81
CA GLU A 27 0.76 -32.19 -11.51
C GLU A 27 -0.66 -32.10 -10.90
N HIS A 28 -1.46 -31.08 -11.27
CA HIS A 28 -2.83 -30.91 -10.77
C HIS A 28 -3.87 -31.75 -11.51
N ASN A 29 -3.54 -32.26 -12.69
CA ASN A 29 -4.50 -32.97 -13.52
C ASN A 29 -5.00 -34.27 -12.86
N GLY A 30 -4.19 -34.87 -11.98
CA GLY A 30 -4.53 -36.11 -11.28
C GLY A 30 -5.41 -35.94 -10.01
N TYR A 31 -5.66 -34.74 -9.52
CA TYR A 31 -6.30 -34.54 -8.21
C TYR A 31 -7.75 -35.02 -8.14
N GLY A 32 -8.54 -34.85 -9.21
CA GLY A 32 -9.91 -35.37 -9.27
C GLY A 32 -9.97 -36.89 -9.12
N LEU A 33 -9.15 -37.59 -9.87
CA LEU A 33 -9.04 -39.07 -9.80
C LEU A 33 -8.49 -39.52 -8.43
N ALA A 34 -7.52 -38.81 -7.85
CA ALA A 34 -6.96 -39.09 -6.54
C ALA A 34 -8.03 -39.05 -5.44
N PHE A 35 -8.91 -38.02 -5.46
CA PHE A 35 -10.04 -37.96 -4.54
C PHE A 35 -10.99 -39.16 -4.70
N ILE A 36 -11.40 -39.48 -5.93
CA ILE A 36 -12.30 -40.61 -6.21
C ILE A 36 -11.71 -41.94 -5.71
N ARG A 37 -10.40 -42.14 -5.89
CA ARG A 37 -9.67 -43.31 -5.37
C ARG A 37 -9.60 -43.31 -3.84
N ALA A 38 -9.44 -42.15 -3.21
CA ALA A 38 -9.43 -42.02 -1.76
C ALA A 38 -10.80 -42.39 -1.17
N VAL A 39 -11.91 -41.98 -1.80
CA VAL A 39 -13.27 -42.36 -1.42
C VAL A 39 -13.40 -43.90 -1.46
N GLU A 40 -13.04 -44.55 -2.57
CA GLU A 40 -13.11 -45.98 -2.73
C GLU A 40 -12.27 -46.71 -1.67
N TRP A 41 -11.06 -46.23 -1.40
CA TRP A 41 -10.17 -46.80 -0.39
C TRP A 41 -10.76 -46.69 1.02
N ILE A 42 -11.31 -45.53 1.41
CA ILE A 42 -11.94 -45.29 2.72
C ILE A 42 -13.12 -46.24 2.90
N LYS A 43 -14.01 -46.32 1.93
CA LYS A 43 -15.21 -47.19 2.01
C LYS A 43 -14.84 -48.66 2.13
N LYS A 44 -13.76 -49.07 1.46
CA LYS A 44 -13.27 -50.48 1.49
C LYS A 44 -12.56 -50.83 2.80
N ASN A 45 -11.72 -49.92 3.32
CA ASN A 45 -10.82 -50.24 4.43
C ASN A 45 -11.31 -49.72 5.79
N LEU A 46 -12.26 -48.78 5.81
CA LEU A 46 -12.84 -48.21 7.02
C LEU A 46 -14.36 -48.34 7.02
N PRO A 47 -14.87 -49.59 7.20
CA PRO A 47 -16.30 -49.86 7.08
C PRO A 47 -17.12 -49.07 8.13
N GLY A 48 -18.21 -48.45 7.69
CA GLY A 48 -19.08 -47.60 8.49
C GLY A 48 -18.73 -46.10 8.44
N ALA A 49 -17.50 -45.75 8.14
CA ALA A 49 -17.12 -44.34 8.00
C ALA A 49 -17.76 -43.69 6.76
N LYS A 50 -18.08 -42.42 6.89
CA LYS A 50 -18.65 -41.57 5.82
C LYS A 50 -17.58 -40.72 5.17
N VAL A 51 -17.86 -40.26 3.93
CA VAL A 51 -16.95 -39.39 3.17
C VAL A 51 -17.70 -38.17 2.69
N SER A 52 -17.14 -37.00 2.96
CA SER A 52 -17.56 -35.68 2.47
C SER A 52 -16.53 -35.13 1.48
N GLY A 53 -16.93 -34.12 0.70
CA GLY A 53 -15.99 -33.37 -0.15
C GLY A 53 -16.52 -32.03 -0.61
N GLY A 54 -15.67 -31.02 -0.63
CA GLY A 54 -15.93 -29.67 -1.13
C GLY A 54 -15.90 -29.61 -2.66
N VAL A 55 -16.96 -30.05 -3.34
CA VAL A 55 -17.02 -30.27 -4.80
C VAL A 55 -16.68 -29.01 -5.60
N SER A 56 -17.09 -27.83 -5.11
CA SER A 56 -16.86 -26.57 -5.81
C SER A 56 -15.38 -26.22 -6.02
N ASN A 57 -14.49 -26.81 -5.22
CA ASN A 57 -13.06 -26.58 -5.34
C ASN A 57 -12.47 -27.18 -6.62
N LEU A 58 -13.04 -28.31 -7.09
CA LEU A 58 -12.58 -29.01 -8.30
C LEU A 58 -12.47 -28.09 -9.51
N SER A 59 -13.47 -27.23 -9.69
CA SER A 59 -13.63 -26.37 -10.85
C SER A 59 -13.13 -24.94 -10.62
N PHE A 60 -12.23 -24.75 -9.67
CA PHE A 60 -11.74 -23.42 -9.29
C PHE A 60 -11.07 -22.68 -10.46
N SER A 61 -10.38 -23.39 -11.33
CA SER A 61 -9.74 -22.88 -12.56
C SER A 61 -10.74 -22.27 -13.56
N PHE A 62 -12.00 -22.69 -13.50
CA PHE A 62 -13.08 -22.18 -14.36
C PHE A 62 -14.00 -21.17 -13.67
N ARG A 63 -13.52 -20.49 -12.63
CA ARG A 63 -14.28 -19.41 -11.97
C ARG A 63 -14.75 -18.37 -12.97
N GLY A 64 -16.06 -18.08 -12.95
CA GLY A 64 -16.69 -17.17 -13.90
C GLY A 64 -17.44 -17.88 -15.03
N ASN A 65 -17.17 -19.17 -15.31
CA ASN A 65 -17.89 -19.98 -16.29
C ASN A 65 -18.76 -21.02 -15.56
N ASN A 66 -19.97 -20.60 -15.16
CA ASN A 66 -20.87 -21.46 -14.38
C ASN A 66 -21.30 -22.70 -15.16
N HIS A 67 -21.47 -22.61 -16.48
CA HIS A 67 -21.87 -23.73 -17.32
C HIS A 67 -20.84 -24.89 -17.25
N VAL A 68 -19.56 -24.57 -17.44
CA VAL A 68 -18.49 -25.57 -17.32
C VAL A 68 -18.37 -26.08 -15.89
N ARG A 69 -18.44 -25.21 -14.90
CA ARG A 69 -18.31 -25.57 -13.48
C ARG A 69 -19.41 -26.52 -13.02
N GLU A 70 -20.65 -26.23 -13.35
CA GLU A 70 -21.80 -27.05 -12.96
C GLU A 70 -21.75 -28.42 -13.63
N ALA A 71 -21.37 -28.46 -14.91
CA ALA A 71 -21.15 -29.73 -15.61
C ALA A 71 -20.00 -30.53 -14.99
N MET A 72 -18.86 -29.90 -14.65
CA MET A 72 -17.75 -30.53 -13.92
C MET A 72 -18.20 -31.11 -12.58
N HIS A 73 -19.00 -30.37 -11.81
CA HIS A 73 -19.50 -30.84 -10.52
C HIS A 73 -20.39 -32.06 -10.69
N SER A 74 -21.26 -32.05 -11.68
CA SER A 74 -22.18 -33.15 -11.97
C SER A 74 -21.42 -34.43 -12.38
N VAL A 75 -20.46 -34.34 -13.28
CA VAL A 75 -19.61 -35.47 -13.69
C VAL A 75 -18.77 -35.99 -12.54
N PHE A 76 -18.17 -35.12 -11.74
CA PHE A 76 -17.37 -35.49 -10.58
C PHE A 76 -18.23 -36.25 -9.54
N LEU A 77 -19.40 -35.70 -9.19
CA LEU A 77 -20.34 -36.29 -8.24
C LEU A 77 -20.80 -37.68 -8.73
N TYR A 78 -21.11 -37.83 -10.01
CA TYR A 78 -21.51 -39.11 -10.59
C TYR A 78 -20.47 -40.22 -10.29
N HIS A 79 -19.19 -39.92 -10.53
CA HIS A 79 -18.12 -40.88 -10.30
C HIS A 79 -17.79 -41.06 -8.80
N ALA A 80 -17.79 -39.99 -8.02
CA ALA A 80 -17.47 -40.03 -6.60
C ALA A 80 -18.56 -40.74 -5.77
N ILE A 81 -19.83 -40.50 -6.07
CA ILE A 81 -20.98 -41.21 -5.45
C ILE A 81 -20.98 -42.66 -5.83
N GLY A 82 -20.68 -42.99 -7.10
CA GLY A 82 -20.51 -44.37 -7.56
C GLY A 82 -19.41 -45.13 -6.82
N LYS A 83 -18.44 -44.45 -6.18
CA LYS A 83 -17.38 -45.04 -5.32
C LYS A 83 -17.69 -44.95 -3.82
N GLY A 84 -18.87 -44.41 -3.44
CA GLY A 84 -19.37 -44.41 -2.08
C GLY A 84 -19.23 -43.09 -1.33
N MET A 85 -19.06 -41.98 -1.99
CA MET A 85 -19.14 -40.66 -1.36
C MET A 85 -20.54 -40.43 -0.79
N ASP A 86 -20.62 -40.03 0.49
CA ASP A 86 -21.89 -39.90 1.21
C ASP A 86 -22.43 -38.50 1.18
N MET A 87 -21.57 -37.47 1.18
CA MET A 87 -21.94 -36.07 1.30
C MET A 87 -21.07 -35.19 0.39
N GLY A 88 -21.68 -34.17 -0.20
CA GLY A 88 -20.98 -33.17 -1.00
C GLY A 88 -21.38 -31.76 -0.59
N ILE A 89 -20.37 -30.88 -0.41
CA ILE A 89 -20.61 -29.44 -0.24
C ILE A 89 -20.68 -28.84 -1.64
N VAL A 90 -21.90 -28.52 -2.07
CA VAL A 90 -22.23 -28.03 -3.42
C VAL A 90 -23.11 -26.78 -3.35
N ASN A 91 -23.19 -26.04 -4.46
CA ASN A 91 -24.20 -25.02 -4.62
C ASN A 91 -25.58 -25.68 -4.82
N PRO A 92 -26.55 -25.48 -3.92
CA PRO A 92 -27.87 -26.14 -4.04
C PRO A 92 -28.70 -25.65 -5.24
N SER A 93 -28.31 -24.54 -5.87
CA SER A 93 -28.98 -24.03 -7.07
C SER A 93 -28.49 -24.69 -8.37
N THR A 94 -27.51 -25.58 -8.30
CA THR A 94 -27.04 -26.33 -9.48
C THR A 94 -28.07 -27.37 -9.90
N SER A 95 -28.55 -27.28 -11.14
CA SER A 95 -29.58 -28.16 -11.70
C SER A 95 -29.12 -29.05 -12.83
N VAL A 96 -27.81 -29.03 -13.17
CA VAL A 96 -27.27 -29.81 -14.28
C VAL A 96 -27.14 -31.27 -13.85
N LEU A 97 -27.87 -32.18 -14.52
CA LEU A 97 -27.72 -33.63 -14.32
C LEU A 97 -26.66 -34.19 -15.26
N TYR A 98 -25.99 -35.25 -14.83
CA TYR A 98 -24.94 -35.93 -15.62
C TYR A 98 -25.46 -36.36 -17.01
N GLU A 99 -26.71 -36.80 -17.08
CA GLU A 99 -27.35 -37.29 -18.30
C GLU A 99 -27.71 -36.17 -19.28
N ASP A 100 -27.92 -34.96 -18.77
CA ASP A 100 -28.30 -33.78 -19.58
C ASP A 100 -27.07 -33.10 -20.23
N ILE A 101 -25.86 -33.51 -19.85
CA ILE A 101 -24.63 -32.96 -20.43
C ILE A 101 -24.44 -33.56 -21.83
N GLU A 102 -24.17 -32.69 -22.81
CA GLU A 102 -23.90 -33.09 -24.19
C GLU A 102 -22.82 -34.20 -24.24
N PRO A 103 -22.99 -35.28 -25.00
CA PRO A 103 -22.09 -36.45 -24.97
C PRO A 103 -20.63 -36.15 -25.23
N GLU A 104 -20.32 -35.26 -26.18
CA GLU A 104 -18.94 -34.87 -26.48
C GLU A 104 -18.31 -34.07 -25.34
N PHE A 105 -19.03 -33.10 -24.82
CA PHE A 105 -18.59 -32.30 -23.67
C PHE A 105 -18.47 -33.13 -22.39
N ARG A 106 -19.40 -34.04 -22.14
CA ARG A 106 -19.34 -34.99 -21.02
C ARG A 106 -18.09 -35.88 -21.12
N THR A 107 -17.76 -36.37 -22.29
CA THR A 107 -16.55 -37.19 -22.51
C THR A 107 -15.29 -36.39 -22.22
N LEU A 108 -15.22 -35.14 -22.67
CA LEU A 108 -14.11 -34.23 -22.36
C LEU A 108 -13.96 -33.98 -20.85
N LEU A 109 -15.09 -33.75 -20.16
CA LEU A 109 -15.09 -33.57 -18.71
C LEU A 109 -14.64 -34.83 -17.96
N GLU A 110 -15.04 -36.03 -18.41
CA GLU A 110 -14.57 -37.28 -17.84
C GLU A 110 -13.07 -37.48 -18.07
N ASP A 111 -12.57 -37.14 -19.25
CA ASP A 111 -11.16 -37.25 -19.57
C ASP A 111 -10.30 -36.39 -18.67
N VAL A 112 -10.79 -35.16 -18.35
CA VAL A 112 -10.13 -34.24 -17.42
C VAL A 112 -10.22 -34.70 -15.96
N ILE A 113 -11.42 -35.07 -15.49
CA ILE A 113 -11.66 -35.44 -14.08
C ILE A 113 -10.99 -36.76 -13.72
N LEU A 114 -11.02 -37.70 -14.65
CA LEU A 114 -10.42 -39.04 -14.47
C LEU A 114 -8.97 -39.11 -14.97
N ALA A 115 -8.41 -38.00 -15.43
CA ALA A 115 -7.06 -37.90 -15.97
C ALA A 115 -6.75 -38.97 -17.04
N ARG A 116 -7.67 -39.14 -18.00
CA ARG A 116 -7.55 -40.18 -19.04
C ARG A 116 -6.58 -39.77 -20.16
N ARG A 117 -6.52 -38.46 -20.46
CA ARG A 117 -5.65 -37.88 -21.50
C ARG A 117 -4.95 -36.64 -20.99
N PRO A 118 -3.63 -36.47 -21.16
CA PRO A 118 -2.90 -35.28 -20.70
C PRO A 118 -3.43 -33.97 -21.32
N GLU A 119 -3.81 -34.01 -22.60
CA GLU A 119 -4.23 -32.83 -23.40
C GLU A 119 -5.66 -32.38 -23.05
N ALA A 120 -6.46 -33.21 -22.41
CA ALA A 120 -7.88 -32.90 -22.14
C ALA A 120 -8.08 -31.65 -21.29
N ALA A 121 -7.12 -31.31 -20.41
CA ALA A 121 -7.18 -30.09 -19.60
C ALA A 121 -7.08 -28.83 -20.45
N GLU A 122 -6.20 -28.80 -21.45
CA GLU A 122 -6.05 -27.68 -22.38
C GLU A 122 -7.25 -27.56 -23.32
N GLU A 123 -7.77 -28.71 -23.80
CA GLU A 123 -8.98 -28.76 -24.60
C GLU A 123 -10.19 -28.19 -23.83
N LEU A 124 -10.32 -28.51 -22.52
CA LEU A 124 -11.40 -28.00 -21.68
C LEU A 124 -11.24 -26.47 -21.43
N ILE A 125 -10.02 -26.00 -21.23
CA ILE A 125 -9.74 -24.56 -21.08
C ILE A 125 -10.17 -23.81 -22.35
N THR A 126 -9.79 -24.32 -23.52
CA THR A 126 -10.17 -23.76 -24.83
C THR A 126 -11.70 -23.80 -25.03
N TYR A 127 -12.34 -24.91 -24.69
CA TYR A 127 -13.80 -25.02 -24.76
C TYR A 127 -14.52 -24.04 -23.83
N ALA A 128 -14.00 -23.86 -22.60
CA ALA A 128 -14.52 -22.91 -21.63
C ALA A 128 -14.38 -21.45 -22.09
N GLN A 129 -13.28 -21.11 -22.74
CA GLN A 129 -13.07 -19.79 -23.35
C GLN A 129 -14.09 -19.52 -24.46
N ASN A 130 -14.31 -20.49 -25.34
CA ASN A 130 -15.27 -20.38 -26.43
C ASN A 130 -16.74 -20.25 -25.96
N LEU A 131 -17.11 -20.91 -24.86
CA LEU A 131 -18.43 -20.78 -24.25
C LEU A 131 -18.66 -19.44 -23.53
N HIS A 132 -17.64 -18.87 -22.92
CA HIS A 132 -17.73 -17.54 -22.31
C HIS A 132 -18.13 -16.46 -23.33
N VAL A 133 -17.69 -16.66 -24.56
CA VAL A 133 -17.98 -15.83 -25.71
C VAL A 133 -19.47 -15.92 -26.11
N GLN A 134 -20.09 -17.09 -25.99
CA GLN A 134 -21.51 -17.29 -26.34
C GLN A 134 -22.52 -16.89 -25.27
N ALA A 135 -22.16 -16.96 -23.98
CA ALA A 135 -23.08 -16.77 -22.85
C ALA A 135 -23.21 -15.32 -22.37
N SER A 136 -22.23 -14.44 -22.67
CA SER A 136 -22.22 -13.06 -22.18
C SER A 136 -23.12 -12.09 -22.98
N GLY A 137 -23.74 -12.54 -24.09
CA GLY A 137 -24.49 -11.65 -25.00
C GLY A 137 -23.61 -10.54 -25.62
N GLU A 138 -22.34 -10.50 -25.26
CA GLU A 138 -21.31 -9.78 -25.95
C GLU A 138 -20.86 -10.68 -27.11
N THR A 139 -21.14 -10.24 -28.31
CA THR A 139 -20.69 -10.92 -29.53
C THR A 139 -19.20 -11.22 -29.42
N PRO A 140 -18.74 -12.40 -29.91
CA PRO A 140 -17.32 -12.79 -29.98
C PRO A 140 -16.42 -11.71 -30.61
N GLU A 141 -17.01 -10.80 -31.30
CA GLU A 141 -16.38 -9.69 -32.04
C GLU A 141 -15.60 -8.69 -31.15
N LYS A 142 -15.85 -8.60 -29.83
CA LYS A 142 -15.15 -7.57 -29.03
C LYS A 142 -13.82 -8.01 -28.42
N HIS A 143 -13.57 -9.31 -28.20
CA HIS A 143 -12.28 -9.78 -27.68
C HIS A 143 -11.28 -10.18 -28.75
N GLU A 144 -11.74 -10.55 -29.94
CA GLU A 144 -10.88 -10.90 -31.07
C GLU A 144 -10.78 -9.79 -32.14
N ALA A 145 -11.70 -8.84 -32.18
CA ALA A 145 -11.67 -7.74 -33.15
C ALA A 145 -10.34 -6.96 -33.12
N TRP A 146 -9.69 -6.84 -31.97
CA TRP A 146 -8.37 -6.20 -31.91
C TRP A 146 -7.24 -7.10 -32.42
N ARG A 147 -7.39 -8.43 -32.42
CA ARG A 147 -6.45 -9.36 -33.05
C ARG A 147 -6.45 -9.27 -34.58
N GLU A 148 -7.55 -8.81 -35.19
CA GLU A 148 -7.67 -8.54 -36.63
C GLU A 148 -7.09 -7.17 -37.02
N LEU A 149 -6.75 -6.31 -36.05
CA LEU A 149 -6.11 -5.04 -36.27
C LEU A 149 -4.70 -5.22 -36.89
N SER A 150 -4.14 -4.16 -37.41
CA SER A 150 -2.74 -4.16 -37.85
C SER A 150 -1.81 -4.50 -36.67
N LEU A 151 -0.65 -5.08 -36.98
CA LEU A 151 0.35 -5.42 -35.93
C LEU A 151 0.67 -4.23 -35.02
N LYS A 152 0.77 -3.03 -35.59
CA LYS A 152 0.97 -1.79 -34.84
C LYS A 152 -0.16 -1.56 -33.83
N GLU A 153 -1.41 -1.65 -34.27
CA GLU A 153 -2.58 -1.42 -33.42
C GLU A 153 -2.75 -2.53 -32.36
N ARG A 154 -2.38 -3.78 -32.71
CA ARG A 154 -2.37 -4.88 -31.72
C ARG A 154 -1.38 -4.63 -30.60
N LEU A 155 -0.16 -4.22 -30.92
CA LEU A 155 0.88 -3.89 -29.94
C LEU A 155 0.46 -2.70 -29.04
N GLU A 156 -0.11 -1.65 -29.64
CA GLU A 156 -0.65 -0.50 -28.90
C GLU A 156 -1.78 -0.93 -27.94
N HIS A 157 -2.72 -1.73 -28.44
CA HIS A 157 -3.88 -2.17 -27.66
C HIS A 157 -3.47 -3.09 -26.51
N ALA A 158 -2.67 -4.12 -26.78
CA ALA A 158 -2.20 -5.05 -25.77
C ALA A 158 -1.41 -4.34 -24.66
N LEU A 159 -0.64 -3.31 -25.01
CA LEU A 159 0.07 -2.49 -24.02
C LEU A 159 -0.93 -1.68 -23.16
N ILE A 160 -1.95 -1.05 -23.78
CA ILE A 160 -2.96 -0.26 -23.05
C ILE A 160 -3.74 -1.11 -22.05
N ILE A 161 -4.10 -2.35 -22.40
CA ILE A 161 -4.83 -3.26 -21.50
C ILE A 161 -3.90 -3.99 -20.52
N GLY A 162 -2.58 -3.93 -20.73
CA GLY A 162 -1.60 -4.60 -19.87
C GLY A 162 -1.54 -6.11 -20.08
N ASP A 163 -1.83 -6.59 -21.29
CA ASP A 163 -1.90 -8.01 -21.64
C ASP A 163 -0.61 -8.51 -22.30
N TYR A 164 -0.60 -9.80 -22.66
CA TYR A 164 0.54 -10.52 -23.18
C TYR A 164 0.87 -10.12 -24.64
N LEU A 165 2.16 -9.86 -24.90
CA LEU A 165 2.66 -9.30 -26.15
C LEU A 165 3.62 -10.20 -26.92
N GLU A 166 3.99 -11.39 -26.42
CA GLU A 166 5.16 -12.11 -26.93
C GLU A 166 5.04 -12.49 -28.39
N ASP A 167 3.90 -13.02 -28.81
CA ASP A 167 3.67 -13.44 -30.21
C ASP A 167 3.68 -12.25 -31.16
N ASP A 168 3.02 -11.13 -30.76
CA ASP A 168 2.99 -9.91 -31.56
C ASP A 168 4.38 -9.25 -31.65
N LEU A 169 5.21 -9.36 -30.59
CA LEU A 169 6.59 -8.89 -30.61
C LEU A 169 7.49 -9.77 -31.49
N GLN A 170 7.28 -11.08 -31.49
CA GLN A 170 8.00 -11.98 -32.41
C GLN A 170 7.63 -11.73 -33.87
N GLU A 171 6.36 -11.41 -34.16
CA GLU A 171 5.92 -10.98 -35.50
C GLU A 171 6.54 -9.62 -35.84
N ALA A 172 6.60 -8.69 -34.88
CA ALA A 172 7.19 -7.37 -35.06
C ALA A 172 8.68 -7.45 -35.40
N LEU A 173 9.44 -8.29 -34.70
CA LEU A 173 10.87 -8.52 -34.97
C LEU A 173 11.15 -9.05 -36.39
N ARG A 174 10.15 -9.66 -37.04
CA ARG A 174 10.24 -10.11 -38.47
C ARG A 174 9.81 -9.04 -39.45
N THR A 175 8.99 -8.09 -39.03
CA THR A 175 8.31 -7.11 -39.87
C THR A 175 9.01 -5.76 -39.91
N TYR A 176 9.55 -5.32 -38.76
CA TYR A 176 10.29 -4.06 -38.62
C TYR A 176 11.74 -4.25 -38.95
N SER A 177 12.34 -3.24 -39.61
CA SER A 177 13.75 -3.29 -40.03
C SER A 177 14.72 -3.25 -38.84
N HIS A 178 14.33 -2.56 -37.77
CA HIS A 178 15.12 -2.45 -36.51
C HIS A 178 14.24 -2.67 -35.31
N ALA A 179 14.77 -3.39 -34.29
CA ALA A 179 14.04 -3.66 -33.05
C ALA A 179 13.73 -2.37 -32.27
N VAL A 180 14.53 -1.32 -32.45
CA VAL A 180 14.29 0.01 -31.85
C VAL A 180 13.03 0.65 -32.42
N ASP A 181 12.72 0.46 -33.72
CA ASP A 181 11.50 1.01 -34.36
C ASP A 181 10.22 0.45 -33.74
N ILE A 182 10.26 -0.75 -33.16
CA ILE A 182 9.12 -1.36 -32.45
C ILE A 182 8.87 -0.60 -31.15
N ILE A 183 9.94 -0.21 -30.44
CA ILE A 183 9.84 0.57 -29.22
C ILE A 183 9.36 1.98 -29.53
N ASP A 184 10.06 2.71 -30.41
CA ASP A 184 9.79 4.12 -30.71
C ASP A 184 8.48 4.33 -31.50
N GLY A 185 7.98 3.29 -32.15
CA GLY A 185 6.71 3.30 -32.86
C GLY A 185 5.53 2.83 -32.01
N PRO A 186 5.08 1.56 -32.19
CA PRO A 186 3.84 1.08 -31.58
C PRO A 186 3.86 1.06 -30.04
N LEU A 187 4.98 0.68 -29.40
CA LEU A 187 5.01 0.59 -27.96
C LEU A 187 4.97 1.98 -27.31
N MET A 188 5.71 2.94 -27.85
CA MET A 188 5.66 4.32 -27.33
C MET A 188 4.34 5.01 -27.65
N SER A 189 3.72 4.75 -28.81
CA SER A 189 2.38 5.23 -29.13
C SER A 189 1.36 4.74 -28.09
N GLY A 190 1.40 3.45 -27.75
CA GLY A 190 0.56 2.88 -26.68
C GLY A 190 0.80 3.53 -25.31
N MET A 191 2.07 3.74 -24.94
CA MET A 191 2.43 4.38 -23.67
C MET A 191 1.97 5.83 -23.58
N ASN A 192 2.13 6.62 -24.66
CA ASN A 192 1.63 7.98 -24.72
C ASN A 192 0.11 8.03 -24.50
N LYS A 193 -0.62 7.09 -25.12
CA LYS A 193 -2.07 6.95 -24.94
C LYS A 193 -2.45 6.61 -23.49
N VAL A 194 -1.67 5.76 -22.84
CA VAL A 194 -1.82 5.44 -21.40
C VAL A 194 -1.62 6.71 -20.56
N GLY A 195 -0.59 7.50 -20.85
CA GLY A 195 -0.32 8.77 -20.18
C GLY A 195 -1.48 9.78 -20.33
N GLU A 196 -2.02 9.93 -21.56
CA GLU A 196 -3.19 10.78 -21.83
C GLU A 196 -4.44 10.30 -21.09
N LEU A 197 -4.73 9.00 -21.11
CA LEU A 197 -5.88 8.40 -20.41
C LEU A 197 -5.76 8.56 -18.90
N PHE A 198 -4.57 8.39 -18.35
CA PHE A 198 -4.31 8.59 -16.93
C PHE A 198 -4.45 10.06 -16.54
N GLY A 199 -3.85 10.99 -17.31
CA GLY A 199 -3.99 12.44 -17.09
C GLY A 199 -5.44 12.92 -17.21
N ALA A 200 -6.24 12.32 -18.10
CA ALA A 200 -7.67 12.60 -18.25
C ALA A 200 -8.56 11.91 -17.20
N GLY A 201 -8.00 11.15 -16.27
CA GLY A 201 -8.74 10.39 -15.24
C GLY A 201 -9.56 9.20 -15.80
N LYS A 202 -9.28 8.77 -17.04
CA LYS A 202 -9.94 7.63 -17.70
C LYS A 202 -9.21 6.30 -17.49
N MET A 203 -7.99 6.34 -17.00
CA MET A 203 -7.19 5.18 -16.58
C MET A 203 -6.74 5.40 -15.14
N PHE A 204 -6.57 4.33 -14.37
CA PHE A 204 -6.22 4.39 -12.96
C PHE A 204 -4.81 3.88 -12.70
N LEU A 205 -4.20 4.29 -11.58
CA LEU A 205 -2.81 3.96 -11.26
C LEU A 205 -2.50 2.44 -11.33
N PRO A 206 -3.34 1.52 -10.81
CA PRO A 206 -3.07 0.09 -10.94
C PRO A 206 -2.92 -0.37 -12.40
N GLN A 207 -3.74 0.17 -13.31
CA GLN A 207 -3.68 -0.13 -14.74
C GLN A 207 -2.38 0.40 -15.35
N VAL A 208 -1.98 1.64 -15.02
CA VAL A 208 -0.71 2.23 -15.47
C VAL A 208 0.49 1.39 -15.03
N VAL A 209 0.49 0.93 -13.76
CA VAL A 209 1.56 0.06 -13.24
C VAL A 209 1.61 -1.29 -13.96
N LYS A 210 0.46 -1.89 -14.28
CA LYS A 210 0.38 -3.12 -15.09
C LYS A 210 0.91 -2.90 -16.52
N THR A 211 0.54 -1.79 -17.16
CA THR A 211 1.06 -1.40 -18.47
C THR A 211 2.59 -1.21 -18.44
N ALA A 212 3.12 -0.55 -17.41
CA ALA A 212 4.56 -0.38 -17.23
C ALA A 212 5.30 -1.73 -17.12
N ARG A 213 4.73 -2.68 -16.39
CA ARG A 213 5.24 -4.06 -16.32
C ARG A 213 5.24 -4.73 -17.69
N THR A 214 4.15 -4.58 -18.45
CA THR A 214 4.05 -5.14 -19.82
C THR A 214 5.09 -4.51 -20.74
N MET A 215 5.27 -3.19 -20.68
CA MET A 215 6.33 -2.49 -21.43
C MET A 215 7.72 -3.00 -21.08
N LYS A 216 8.03 -3.15 -19.78
CA LYS A 216 9.31 -3.66 -19.34
C LYS A 216 9.59 -5.08 -19.86
N LYS A 217 8.59 -5.96 -19.87
CA LYS A 217 8.69 -7.30 -20.46
C LYS A 217 8.91 -7.23 -21.98
N ALA A 218 8.19 -6.36 -22.68
CA ALA A 218 8.37 -6.16 -24.12
C ALA A 218 9.81 -5.71 -24.45
N VAL A 219 10.35 -4.74 -23.72
CA VAL A 219 11.74 -4.29 -23.89
C VAL A 219 12.73 -5.42 -23.59
N ALA A 220 12.51 -6.23 -22.55
CA ALA A 220 13.38 -7.38 -22.26
C ALA A 220 13.40 -8.42 -23.38
N ILE A 221 12.26 -8.67 -24.05
CA ILE A 221 12.17 -9.56 -25.23
C ILE A 221 12.92 -8.96 -26.43
N LEU A 222 12.85 -7.65 -26.64
CA LEU A 222 13.50 -6.95 -27.74
C LEU A 222 14.99 -6.71 -27.50
N GLN A 223 15.46 -6.71 -26.25
CA GLN A 223 16.82 -6.38 -25.84
C GLN A 223 17.91 -7.16 -26.60
N PRO A 224 17.83 -8.50 -26.80
CA PRO A 224 18.83 -9.24 -27.55
C PRO A 224 18.97 -8.77 -29.01
N ALA A 225 17.85 -8.40 -29.66
CA ALA A 225 17.85 -7.88 -31.01
C ALA A 225 18.49 -6.47 -31.06
N ILE A 226 18.11 -5.60 -30.11
CA ILE A 226 18.66 -4.25 -29.96
C ILE A 226 20.18 -4.29 -29.73
N GLU A 227 20.65 -5.20 -28.89
CA GLU A 227 22.10 -5.35 -28.63
C GLU A 227 22.87 -5.82 -29.86
N SER A 228 22.25 -6.66 -30.66
CA SER A 228 22.83 -7.07 -31.96
C SER A 228 22.90 -5.92 -32.96
N GLU A 229 21.96 -4.98 -32.90
CA GLU A 229 21.85 -3.82 -33.78
C GLU A 229 22.62 -2.58 -33.28
N LYS A 230 22.93 -2.49 -31.98
CA LYS A 230 23.56 -1.34 -31.27
C LYS A 230 24.91 -0.88 -31.79
N LYS A 231 25.36 -1.38 -32.93
CA LYS A 231 26.51 -0.80 -33.64
C LYS A 231 26.16 0.39 -34.52
N ALA A 232 24.91 0.83 -34.65
CA ALA A 232 24.51 1.79 -35.69
C ALA A 232 23.53 2.93 -35.36
N SER A 233 22.77 2.99 -34.27
CA SER A 233 21.94 4.20 -34.03
C SER A 233 21.43 4.33 -32.59
N GLY A 234 21.63 5.53 -31.99
CA GLY A 234 21.07 5.90 -30.69
C GLY A 234 19.60 6.29 -30.81
N SER A 235 18.74 5.63 -30.10
CA SER A 235 17.34 6.05 -29.89
C SER A 235 17.32 7.27 -28.96
N ALA A 236 16.66 8.36 -29.39
CA ALA A 236 16.50 9.56 -28.57
C ALA A 236 15.42 9.33 -27.50
N LYS A 237 15.80 9.24 -26.22
CA LYS A 237 14.87 9.25 -25.09
C LYS A 237 14.23 10.65 -24.97
N ALA A 238 13.05 10.74 -24.36
CA ALA A 238 12.36 12.00 -24.09
C ALA A 238 13.16 12.93 -23.15
N GLY A 239 14.02 12.34 -22.33
CA GLY A 239 14.94 13.01 -21.41
C GLY A 239 15.46 12.05 -20.35
N LYS A 240 16.50 12.49 -19.62
CA LYS A 240 17.10 11.76 -18.52
C LYS A 240 16.78 12.42 -17.19
N VAL A 241 16.31 11.66 -16.21
CA VAL A 241 15.84 12.15 -14.90
C VAL A 241 16.60 11.44 -13.79
N ILE A 242 17.18 12.18 -12.86
CA ILE A 242 17.65 11.64 -11.58
C ILE A 242 16.51 11.76 -10.58
N PHE A 243 16.25 10.69 -9.82
CA PHE A 243 15.26 10.69 -8.78
C PHE A 243 15.84 10.18 -7.46
N ALA A 244 15.54 10.90 -6.35
CA ALA A 244 16.01 10.53 -5.02
C ALA A 244 14.97 10.86 -3.95
N THR A 245 14.86 10.01 -2.91
CA THR A 245 14.33 10.43 -1.63
C THR A 245 15.47 11.02 -0.81
N VAL A 246 15.29 12.25 -0.32
CA VAL A 246 16.36 13.04 0.31
C VAL A 246 16.86 12.41 1.61
N LYS A 247 18.03 12.85 2.05
CA LYS A 247 18.73 12.37 3.24
C LYS A 247 17.82 12.31 4.47
N GLY A 248 17.93 11.21 5.23
CA GLY A 248 17.18 10.98 6.46
C GLY A 248 15.71 10.60 6.27
N ASP A 249 15.24 10.47 5.02
CA ASP A 249 13.89 10.02 4.69
C ASP A 249 13.96 8.67 3.95
N VAL A 250 13.13 7.73 4.37
CA VAL A 250 13.11 6.34 3.87
C VAL A 250 11.86 6.02 3.03
N HIS A 251 10.93 6.97 2.90
CA HIS A 251 9.67 6.75 2.23
C HIS A 251 9.83 6.85 0.70
N ASP A 252 9.54 5.75 0.01
CA ASP A 252 9.80 5.60 -1.43
C ASP A 252 8.56 5.34 -2.29
N ILE A 253 7.37 5.04 -1.72
CA ILE A 253 6.16 4.74 -2.50
C ILE A 253 5.85 5.86 -3.51
N GLY A 254 5.83 7.11 -3.05
CA GLY A 254 5.57 8.27 -3.93
C GLY A 254 6.60 8.40 -5.04
N LYS A 255 7.90 8.22 -4.70
CA LYS A 255 9.02 8.23 -5.64
C LYS A 255 8.86 7.11 -6.69
N ASN A 256 8.56 5.89 -6.25
CA ASN A 256 8.42 4.73 -7.12
C ASN A 256 7.25 4.90 -8.10
N ILE A 257 6.12 5.44 -7.65
CA ILE A 257 4.98 5.77 -8.54
C ILE A 257 5.40 6.75 -9.63
N VAL A 258 6.05 7.85 -9.25
CA VAL A 258 6.48 8.88 -10.23
C VAL A 258 7.55 8.33 -11.17
N SER A 259 8.50 7.54 -10.67
CA SER A 259 9.53 6.87 -11.49
C SER A 259 8.91 5.97 -12.56
N ILE A 260 7.90 5.18 -12.19
CA ILE A 260 7.15 4.35 -13.13
C ILE A 260 6.44 5.21 -14.18
N VAL A 261 5.73 6.25 -13.75
CA VAL A 261 4.98 7.13 -14.65
C VAL A 261 5.91 7.85 -15.63
N LEU A 262 7.07 8.35 -15.18
CA LEU A 262 8.09 8.96 -16.05
C LEU A 262 8.68 7.93 -17.03
N SER A 263 9.05 6.74 -16.55
CA SER A 263 9.57 5.67 -17.41
C SER A 263 8.57 5.24 -18.47
N CYS A 264 7.27 5.20 -18.13
CA CYS A 264 6.18 4.94 -19.06
C CYS A 264 6.05 6.03 -20.16
N ASN A 265 6.56 7.23 -19.91
CA ASN A 265 6.56 8.35 -20.87
C ASN A 265 7.94 8.56 -21.52
N ASN A 266 8.72 7.48 -21.70
CA ASN A 266 10.01 7.45 -22.39
C ASN A 266 11.12 8.26 -21.73
N TYR A 267 11.03 8.59 -20.42
CA TYR A 267 12.14 9.17 -19.69
C TYR A 267 13.10 8.08 -19.19
N GLU A 268 14.39 8.32 -19.26
CA GLU A 268 15.38 7.51 -18.57
C GLU A 268 15.42 7.93 -17.10
N VAL A 269 14.93 7.10 -16.20
CA VAL A 269 14.94 7.39 -14.76
C VAL A 269 16.11 6.67 -14.10
N ILE A 270 17.01 7.46 -13.52
CA ILE A 270 18.10 7.00 -12.66
C ILE A 270 17.63 7.17 -11.22
N ASP A 271 17.16 6.08 -10.62
CA ASP A 271 16.72 6.06 -9.23
C ASP A 271 17.92 5.88 -8.30
N LEU A 272 18.18 6.87 -7.45
CA LEU A 272 19.24 6.83 -6.46
C LEU A 272 18.83 6.18 -5.13
N GLY A 273 17.55 5.80 -5.00
CA GLY A 273 17.02 5.17 -3.78
C GLY A 273 16.53 6.17 -2.74
N VAL A 274 16.69 5.78 -1.47
CA VAL A 274 16.24 6.54 -0.29
C VAL A 274 17.43 7.00 0.55
N MET A 275 17.21 7.96 1.46
CA MET A 275 18.23 8.53 2.35
C MET A 275 19.45 9.09 1.59
N VAL A 276 19.23 9.63 0.40
CA VAL A 276 20.31 10.05 -0.49
C VAL A 276 20.87 11.43 -0.06
N PRO A 277 22.15 11.53 0.33
CA PRO A 277 22.76 12.81 0.68
C PRO A 277 22.89 13.74 -0.52
N ALA A 278 22.88 15.05 -0.29
CA ALA A 278 22.96 16.08 -1.33
C ALA A 278 24.22 15.92 -2.21
N ASP A 279 25.37 15.65 -1.62
CA ASP A 279 26.63 15.45 -2.35
C ASP A 279 26.59 14.28 -3.34
N VAL A 280 25.87 13.19 -3.00
CA VAL A 280 25.64 12.05 -3.90
C VAL A 280 24.75 12.45 -5.07
N ILE A 281 23.65 13.20 -4.80
CA ILE A 281 22.76 13.72 -5.85
C ILE A 281 23.52 14.62 -6.80
N ILE A 282 24.30 15.57 -6.27
CA ILE A 282 25.10 16.52 -7.06
C ILE A 282 26.16 15.79 -7.90
N LYS A 283 26.89 14.85 -7.28
CA LYS A 283 27.90 14.04 -7.98
C LYS A 283 27.26 13.30 -9.15
N LYS A 284 26.14 12.65 -8.92
CA LYS A 284 25.42 11.94 -9.98
C LYS A 284 24.85 12.89 -11.05
N ALA A 285 24.36 14.06 -10.68
CA ALA A 285 23.91 15.05 -11.65
C ALA A 285 25.06 15.55 -12.56
N ILE A 286 26.28 15.70 -12.02
CA ILE A 286 27.46 16.06 -12.81
C ILE A 286 27.90 14.92 -13.73
N GLU A 287 27.90 13.68 -13.23
CA GLU A 287 28.31 12.48 -13.97
C GLU A 287 27.35 12.17 -15.12
N GLU A 288 26.07 12.11 -14.81
CA GLU A 288 25.00 11.62 -15.71
C GLU A 288 24.40 12.71 -16.61
N LYS A 289 24.59 13.99 -16.24
CA LYS A 289 24.04 15.16 -16.96
C LYS A 289 22.56 14.99 -17.26
N PRO A 290 21.71 14.82 -16.23
CA PRO A 290 20.29 14.67 -16.43
C PRO A 290 19.65 15.97 -16.92
N ASP A 291 18.48 15.84 -17.53
CA ASP A 291 17.67 16.98 -17.95
C ASP A 291 16.79 17.51 -16.80
N LEU A 292 16.51 16.66 -15.81
CA LEU A 292 15.70 16.97 -14.63
C LEU A 292 16.25 16.27 -13.38
N VAL A 293 16.13 16.94 -12.22
CA VAL A 293 16.33 16.35 -10.90
C VAL A 293 15.03 16.33 -10.16
N CYS A 294 14.59 15.14 -9.70
CA CYS A 294 13.36 14.95 -8.95
C CYS A 294 13.68 14.54 -7.51
N LEU A 295 13.05 15.22 -6.55
CA LEU A 295 13.21 14.95 -5.12
C LEU A 295 11.90 14.56 -4.49
N SER A 296 11.93 13.55 -3.61
CA SER A 296 10.81 13.09 -2.80
C SER A 296 11.11 13.17 -1.31
N GLY A 297 10.08 13.40 -0.50
CA GLY A 297 10.16 13.38 0.95
C GLY A 297 8.79 13.36 1.61
N LEU A 298 8.68 12.66 2.74
CA LEU A 298 7.43 12.50 3.48
C LEU A 298 7.46 13.15 4.85
N ILE A 299 8.61 13.19 5.51
CA ILE A 299 8.74 13.76 6.85
C ILE A 299 9.10 15.25 6.80
N THR A 300 8.80 15.98 7.86
CA THR A 300 9.05 17.43 7.89
C THR A 300 10.50 17.82 7.65
N PRO A 301 11.51 17.14 8.21
CA PRO A 301 12.92 17.44 7.92
C PRO A 301 13.33 17.33 6.46
N SER A 302 12.61 16.54 5.66
CA SER A 302 12.90 16.38 4.22
C SER A 302 12.75 17.69 3.43
N LEU A 303 11.94 18.62 3.93
CA LEU A 303 11.76 19.94 3.30
C LEU A 303 13.05 20.77 3.34
N GLU A 304 13.75 20.75 4.47
CA GLU A 304 15.02 21.46 4.63
C GLU A 304 16.13 20.77 3.83
N GLU A 305 16.10 19.44 3.74
CA GLU A 305 17.05 18.70 2.90
C GLU A 305 16.84 18.99 1.40
N MET A 306 15.58 19.20 0.94
CA MET A 306 15.32 19.63 -0.43
C MET A 306 15.87 21.04 -0.69
N ALA A 307 15.74 21.98 0.27
CA ALA A 307 16.34 23.31 0.18
C ALA A 307 17.86 23.23 0.18
N HIS A 308 18.45 22.33 0.99
CA HIS A 308 19.88 22.09 1.00
C HIS A 308 20.37 21.52 -0.35
N VAL A 309 19.66 20.59 -0.97
CA VAL A 309 19.99 20.09 -2.32
C VAL A 309 19.94 21.23 -3.33
N ALA A 310 18.93 22.11 -3.27
CA ALA A 310 18.84 23.28 -4.14
C ALA A 310 20.07 24.20 -4.00
N ASP A 311 20.48 24.49 -2.77
CA ASP A 311 21.66 25.28 -2.42
C ASP A 311 22.96 24.65 -2.97
N GLU A 312 23.12 23.32 -2.82
CA GLU A 312 24.28 22.61 -3.33
C GLU A 312 24.28 22.52 -4.86
N MET A 313 23.12 22.40 -5.51
CA MET A 313 23.01 22.53 -6.97
C MET A 313 23.44 23.92 -7.46
N GLN A 314 23.05 24.98 -6.75
CA GLN A 314 23.45 26.35 -7.03
C GLN A 314 24.96 26.53 -6.91
N LYS A 315 25.56 26.05 -5.80
CA LYS A 315 27.02 26.11 -5.55
C LYS A 315 27.81 25.31 -6.61
N ALA A 316 27.26 24.19 -7.08
CA ALA A 316 27.87 23.38 -8.13
C ALA A 316 27.73 23.98 -9.54
N GLY A 317 27.01 25.11 -9.70
CA GLY A 317 26.72 25.75 -10.97
C GLY A 317 25.90 24.91 -11.94
N LEU A 318 25.06 24.03 -11.40
CA LEU A 318 24.13 23.23 -12.19
C LEU A 318 22.99 24.11 -12.71
N THR A 319 22.49 23.80 -13.93
CA THR A 319 21.44 24.57 -14.60
C THR A 319 20.19 23.70 -14.88
N ILE A 320 20.02 22.64 -14.09
CA ILE A 320 19.03 21.60 -14.30
C ILE A 320 17.76 21.92 -13.54
N PRO A 321 16.58 21.96 -14.15
CA PRO A 321 15.32 22.16 -13.42
C PRO A 321 15.09 21.09 -12.35
N MET A 322 14.51 21.50 -11.22
CA MET A 322 14.20 20.63 -10.09
C MET A 322 12.69 20.44 -9.94
N MET A 323 12.24 19.20 -9.80
CA MET A 323 10.87 18.87 -9.46
C MET A 323 10.83 18.29 -8.04
N VAL A 324 9.96 18.82 -7.19
CA VAL A 324 9.82 18.38 -5.80
C VAL A 324 8.42 17.85 -5.53
N GLY A 325 8.34 16.74 -4.83
CA GLY A 325 7.09 16.07 -4.50
C GLY A 325 7.14 15.37 -3.15
N GLY A 326 5.97 14.87 -2.73
CA GLY A 326 5.78 14.17 -1.46
C GLY A 326 4.74 14.84 -0.58
N ALA A 327 4.18 14.10 0.38
CA ALA A 327 3.03 14.56 1.17
C ALA A 327 3.33 15.78 2.05
N THR A 328 4.59 16.04 2.34
CA THR A 328 5.00 17.22 3.14
C THR A 328 5.23 18.46 2.30
N THR A 329 5.42 18.33 0.99
CA THR A 329 5.65 19.47 0.10
C THR A 329 4.34 20.17 -0.28
N SER A 330 4.43 21.46 -0.61
CA SER A 330 3.32 22.23 -1.16
C SER A 330 3.86 23.32 -2.08
N LYS A 331 3.02 23.85 -2.97
CA LYS A 331 3.38 24.98 -3.84
C LYS A 331 3.91 26.18 -3.03
N LEU A 332 3.23 26.51 -1.93
CA LEU A 332 3.64 27.58 -1.05
C LEU A 332 5.01 27.32 -0.43
N HIS A 333 5.22 26.11 0.12
CA HIS A 333 6.49 25.76 0.73
C HIS A 333 7.63 25.78 -0.30
N THR A 334 7.39 25.22 -1.48
CA THR A 334 8.36 25.25 -2.58
C THR A 334 8.73 26.66 -2.98
N ALA A 335 7.74 27.54 -3.15
CA ALA A 335 7.95 28.94 -3.53
C ALA A 335 8.73 29.76 -2.50
N VAL A 336 8.55 29.44 -1.20
CA VAL A 336 9.09 30.24 -0.08
C VAL A 336 10.41 29.69 0.45
N LYS A 337 10.55 28.38 0.52
CA LYS A 337 11.68 27.73 1.24
C LYS A 337 12.68 27.01 0.33
N ILE A 338 12.29 26.56 -0.87
CA ILE A 338 13.17 25.81 -1.73
C ILE A 338 13.63 26.66 -2.92
N ALA A 339 12.70 27.22 -3.69
CA ALA A 339 13.02 28.01 -4.89
C ALA A 339 13.98 29.19 -4.66
N PRO A 340 13.98 29.92 -3.51
CA PRO A 340 14.92 31.00 -3.28
C PRO A 340 16.40 30.57 -3.17
N HIS A 341 16.66 29.26 -3.03
CA HIS A 341 18.01 28.71 -2.92
C HIS A 341 18.62 28.30 -4.28
N TYR A 342 17.85 28.45 -5.38
CA TYR A 342 18.30 27.98 -6.69
C TYR A 342 17.76 28.88 -7.81
N ASP A 343 18.64 29.40 -8.67
CA ASP A 343 18.32 30.35 -9.74
C ASP A 343 17.59 29.71 -10.93
N TYR A 344 17.44 28.38 -10.94
CA TYR A 344 16.73 27.64 -11.98
C TYR A 344 15.38 27.15 -11.49
N PRO A 345 14.47 26.72 -12.41
CA PRO A 345 13.11 26.36 -12.03
C PRO A 345 13.04 25.27 -10.98
N VAL A 346 12.31 25.52 -9.88
CA VAL A 346 11.95 24.55 -8.85
C VAL A 346 10.43 24.42 -8.83
N ILE A 347 9.94 23.23 -9.19
CA ILE A 347 8.52 23.00 -9.42
C ILE A 347 7.96 22.02 -8.38
N HIS A 348 6.90 22.42 -7.70
CA HIS A 348 6.12 21.50 -6.88
C HIS A 348 5.17 20.69 -7.76
N VAL A 349 5.22 19.36 -7.65
CA VAL A 349 4.32 18.46 -8.37
C VAL A 349 3.41 17.76 -7.37
N LEU A 350 2.13 18.11 -7.41
CA LEU A 350 1.14 17.59 -6.46
C LEU A 350 0.74 16.14 -6.74
N ASP A 351 0.66 15.77 -8.01
CA ASP A 351 0.18 14.46 -8.44
C ASP A 351 1.15 13.78 -9.40
N ALA A 352 1.35 12.48 -9.23
CA ALA A 352 2.27 11.69 -10.05
C ALA A 352 1.95 11.79 -11.56
N SER A 353 0.67 11.89 -11.92
CA SER A 353 0.21 12.01 -13.32
C SER A 353 0.67 13.29 -14.01
N GLN A 354 0.97 14.35 -13.24
CA GLN A 354 1.40 15.63 -13.80
C GLN A 354 2.89 15.65 -14.17
N ASN A 355 3.70 14.72 -13.61
CA ASN A 355 5.15 14.74 -13.82
C ASN A 355 5.56 14.69 -15.30
N PRO A 356 5.03 13.80 -16.16
CA PRO A 356 5.43 13.76 -17.58
C PRO A 356 5.02 15.03 -18.32
N LEU A 357 3.85 15.59 -18.04
CA LEU A 357 3.37 16.82 -18.67
C LEU A 357 4.26 18.02 -18.32
N ILE A 358 4.64 18.13 -17.06
CA ILE A 358 5.53 19.20 -16.58
C ILE A 358 6.94 19.01 -17.15
N ALA A 359 7.46 17.78 -17.13
CA ALA A 359 8.75 17.44 -17.72
C ALA A 359 8.78 17.78 -19.23
N ALA A 360 7.73 17.42 -19.96
CA ALA A 360 7.63 17.75 -21.39
C ALA A 360 7.63 19.28 -21.65
N LYS A 361 6.91 20.05 -20.83
CA LYS A 361 6.91 21.52 -20.94
C LYS A 361 8.30 22.14 -20.65
N LEU A 362 9.03 21.60 -19.66
CA LEU A 362 10.34 22.07 -19.27
C LEU A 362 11.44 21.74 -20.30
N LEU A 363 11.32 20.59 -20.95
CA LEU A 363 12.32 20.11 -21.90
C LEU A 363 12.07 20.53 -23.35
N ASN A 364 10.84 20.91 -23.70
CA ASN A 364 10.51 21.42 -25.02
C ASN A 364 10.90 22.91 -25.13
N PRO A 365 11.83 23.28 -26.02
CA PRO A 365 12.27 24.67 -26.22
C PRO A 365 11.13 25.64 -26.52
N ASP A 366 10.08 25.21 -27.22
CA ASP A 366 8.96 26.08 -27.64
C ASP A 366 8.04 26.45 -26.48
N THR A 367 7.99 25.66 -25.42
CA THR A 367 7.08 25.85 -24.28
C THR A 367 7.78 26.24 -22.99
N ARG A 368 9.08 25.98 -22.89
CA ARG A 368 9.87 26.11 -21.65
C ARG A 368 9.84 27.52 -21.08
N ASP A 369 10.18 28.51 -21.89
CA ASP A 369 10.33 29.88 -21.41
C ASP A 369 8.99 30.46 -20.93
N ALA A 370 7.92 30.20 -21.68
CA ALA A 370 6.57 30.62 -21.28
C ALA A 370 6.13 29.95 -19.96
N TYR A 371 6.43 28.66 -19.79
CA TYR A 371 6.10 27.93 -18.56
C TYR A 371 6.91 28.41 -17.36
N ILE A 372 8.19 28.72 -17.55
CA ILE A 372 9.05 29.28 -16.47
C ILE A 372 8.53 30.64 -16.03
N MET A 373 8.15 31.53 -16.96
CA MET A 373 7.57 32.84 -16.61
C MET A 373 6.27 32.72 -15.83
N GLU A 374 5.38 31.77 -16.21
CA GLU A 374 4.13 31.48 -15.48
C GLU A 374 4.43 30.99 -14.06
N LEU A 375 5.39 30.08 -13.92
CA LEU A 375 5.82 29.54 -12.63
C LEU A 375 6.37 30.61 -11.70
N GLU A 376 7.25 31.52 -12.21
CA GLU A 376 7.82 32.60 -11.43
C GLU A 376 6.74 33.57 -10.92
N GLN A 377 5.78 33.93 -11.78
CA GLN A 377 4.64 34.78 -11.39
C GLN A 377 3.77 34.09 -10.32
N GLU A 378 3.48 32.78 -10.48
CA GLU A 378 2.75 32.01 -9.46
C GLU A 378 3.50 31.98 -8.13
N GLN A 379 4.80 31.74 -8.15
CA GLN A 379 5.62 31.69 -6.93
C GLN A 379 5.74 33.05 -6.25
N GLU A 380 5.86 34.13 -7.02
CA GLU A 380 5.89 35.51 -6.47
C GLU A 380 4.55 35.87 -5.84
N ALA A 381 3.42 35.56 -6.49
CA ALA A 381 2.09 35.73 -5.93
C ALA A 381 1.90 34.94 -4.62
N LEU A 382 2.42 33.69 -4.56
CA LEU A 382 2.39 32.88 -3.34
C LEU A 382 3.23 33.50 -2.22
N ARG A 383 4.44 34.01 -2.52
CA ARG A 383 5.29 34.71 -1.55
C ARG A 383 4.61 35.96 -1.02
N ALA A 384 3.96 36.75 -1.90
CA ALA A 384 3.22 37.93 -1.52
C ALA A 384 1.98 37.64 -0.65
N SER A 385 1.32 36.49 -0.88
CA SER A 385 0.14 36.05 -0.13
C SER A 385 0.43 35.65 1.33
N LEU A 386 1.67 35.28 1.62
CA LEU A 386 2.10 34.94 2.99
C LEU A 386 1.91 36.09 3.99
N GLY A 387 1.97 37.34 3.54
CA GLY A 387 1.73 38.49 4.39
C GLY A 387 0.26 38.69 4.80
N GLN A 388 -0.70 37.97 4.18
CA GLN A 388 -2.15 38.25 4.35
C GLN A 388 -2.91 37.22 5.19
N LYS A 389 -2.34 36.03 5.52
CA LYS A 389 -3.00 35.02 6.34
C LYS A 389 -2.08 34.52 7.46
N LYS A 390 -1.62 35.38 8.35
CA LYS A 390 -1.05 34.90 9.61
C LYS A 390 -2.19 34.48 10.52
N GLU A 391 -2.18 33.19 10.92
CA GLU A 391 -3.00 32.73 12.03
C GLU A 391 -2.70 33.61 13.25
N VAL A 392 -3.73 34.06 13.93
CA VAL A 392 -3.54 34.86 15.17
C VAL A 392 -3.16 33.85 16.27
N LEU A 393 -1.94 34.01 16.77
CA LEU A 393 -1.45 33.18 17.88
C LEU A 393 -1.61 33.94 19.20
N VAL A 394 -1.90 33.24 20.26
CA VAL A 394 -1.74 33.73 21.63
C VAL A 394 -0.33 33.42 22.13
N SER A 395 0.20 34.22 23.08
CA SER A 395 1.51 33.92 23.66
C SER A 395 1.50 32.54 24.38
N LEU A 396 2.64 31.91 24.49
CA LEU A 396 2.76 30.62 25.23
C LEU A 396 2.27 30.76 26.67
N SER A 397 2.60 31.89 27.33
CA SER A 397 2.17 32.18 28.68
C SER A 397 0.65 32.29 28.82
N GLU A 398 -0.04 32.85 27.82
CA GLU A 398 -1.50 32.93 27.80
C GLU A 398 -2.12 31.56 27.47
N ALA A 399 -1.56 30.81 26.53
CA ALA A 399 -2.02 29.45 26.22
C ALA A 399 -1.93 28.52 27.43
N ARG A 400 -0.88 28.64 28.26
CA ARG A 400 -0.70 27.86 29.49
C ARG A 400 -1.69 28.22 30.60
N LYS A 401 -2.32 29.40 30.57
CA LYS A 401 -3.38 29.78 31.51
C LYS A 401 -4.74 29.17 31.18
N HIS A 402 -4.90 28.70 29.95
CA HIS A 402 -6.14 28.15 29.43
C HIS A 402 -5.96 26.73 28.90
N PRO A 403 -5.48 25.78 29.72
CA PRO A 403 -5.42 24.36 29.34
C PRO A 403 -6.83 23.79 29.26
N ILE A 404 -6.96 22.53 28.84
CA ILE A 404 -8.19 21.79 29.07
C ILE A 404 -8.35 21.53 30.57
N GLU A 405 -9.50 21.89 31.12
CA GLU A 405 -9.81 21.64 32.52
C GLU A 405 -10.27 20.18 32.72
N ILE A 406 -9.58 19.45 33.58
CA ILE A 406 -9.90 18.07 33.93
C ILE A 406 -10.14 18.00 35.43
N ASP A 407 -11.29 17.45 35.83
CA ASP A 407 -11.57 17.14 37.23
C ASP A 407 -10.82 15.89 37.68
N TRP A 408 -9.69 16.12 38.34
CA TRP A 408 -8.85 15.05 38.86
C TRP A 408 -9.43 14.38 40.09
N THR A 409 -10.36 15.00 40.82
CA THR A 409 -10.93 14.44 42.06
C THR A 409 -11.77 13.20 41.80
N GLY A 410 -12.46 13.15 40.70
CA GLY A 410 -13.28 12.00 40.25
C GLY A 410 -12.52 10.93 39.49
N TYR A 411 -11.26 11.19 39.10
CA TYR A 411 -10.48 10.26 38.28
C TYR A 411 -9.52 9.41 39.13
N THR A 412 -9.61 8.10 38.96
CA THR A 412 -8.66 7.15 39.56
C THR A 412 -7.89 6.44 38.42
N PRO A 413 -6.58 6.63 38.32
CA PRO A 413 -5.78 5.97 37.31
C PRO A 413 -5.83 4.45 37.44
N VAL A 414 -6.04 3.77 36.36
CA VAL A 414 -5.95 2.31 36.31
C VAL A 414 -4.49 1.92 36.26
N VAL A 415 -4.03 1.15 37.24
CA VAL A 415 -2.67 0.60 37.21
C VAL A 415 -2.57 -0.42 36.09
N PRO A 416 -1.59 -0.30 35.18
CA PRO A 416 -1.41 -1.29 34.12
C PRO A 416 -1.22 -2.71 34.65
N ALA A 417 -1.90 -3.67 34.06
CA ALA A 417 -1.77 -5.07 34.46
C ALA A 417 -0.35 -5.62 34.25
N ARG A 418 0.42 -4.97 33.36
CA ARG A 418 1.79 -5.35 33.01
C ARG A 418 2.68 -4.10 32.96
N MET A 419 3.33 -3.78 34.09
CA MET A 419 4.30 -2.68 34.12
C MET A 419 5.62 -3.03 33.43
N GLY A 420 6.37 -2.00 32.99
CA GLY A 420 7.66 -2.15 32.31
C GLY A 420 7.54 -2.52 30.83
N VAL A 421 8.65 -2.93 30.22
CA VAL A 421 8.77 -3.16 28.78
C VAL A 421 8.50 -4.61 28.41
N HIS A 422 7.67 -4.82 27.40
CA HIS A 422 7.27 -6.12 26.89
C HIS A 422 7.46 -6.20 25.37
N VAL A 423 8.04 -7.32 24.91
CA VAL A 423 8.22 -7.61 23.48
C VAL A 423 7.21 -8.65 23.04
N ILE A 424 6.58 -8.41 21.92
CA ILE A 424 5.78 -9.39 21.19
C ILE A 424 6.54 -9.70 19.89
N PRO A 425 7.35 -10.76 19.88
CA PRO A 425 8.24 -11.05 18.76
C PRO A 425 7.50 -11.48 17.50
N TYR A 426 6.24 -11.89 17.64
CA TYR A 426 5.39 -12.33 16.55
C TYR A 426 3.91 -12.10 16.84
N ILE A 427 3.22 -11.46 15.90
CA ILE A 427 1.76 -11.33 15.88
C ILE A 427 1.26 -11.99 14.60
N PRO A 428 0.40 -13.03 14.67
CA PRO A 428 -0.16 -13.67 13.48
C PRO A 428 -0.91 -12.69 12.58
N LEU A 429 -0.64 -12.73 11.28
CA LEU A 429 -1.28 -11.84 10.29
C LEU A 429 -2.79 -11.94 10.31
N GLU A 430 -3.34 -13.15 10.53
CA GLU A 430 -4.78 -13.40 10.60
C GLU A 430 -5.47 -12.59 11.70
N LYS A 431 -4.74 -12.22 12.76
CA LYS A 431 -5.24 -11.36 13.82
C LYS A 431 -5.18 -9.87 13.47
N VAL A 432 -4.27 -9.50 12.58
CA VAL A 432 -4.01 -8.10 12.18
C VAL A 432 -4.85 -7.70 10.96
N ILE A 433 -4.99 -8.58 9.98
CA ILE A 433 -5.72 -8.33 8.73
C ILE A 433 -7.11 -7.70 8.94
N PRO A 434 -7.94 -8.10 9.92
CA PRO A 434 -9.25 -7.48 10.15
C PRO A 434 -9.19 -5.98 10.48
N TYR A 435 -8.06 -5.48 10.99
CA TYR A 435 -7.86 -4.06 11.35
C TYR A 435 -7.32 -3.21 10.20
N ILE A 436 -7.12 -3.78 8.99
CA ILE A 436 -6.66 -3.00 7.82
C ILE A 436 -7.71 -1.95 7.45
N HIS A 437 -7.33 -0.69 7.48
CA HIS A 437 -8.18 0.41 7.04
C HIS A 437 -8.10 0.58 5.51
N TRP A 438 -8.96 -0.11 4.79
CA TRP A 438 -8.95 -0.20 3.33
C TRP A 438 -9.10 1.14 2.61
N THR A 439 -9.72 2.15 3.22
CA THR A 439 -9.81 3.50 2.63
C THR A 439 -8.42 4.08 2.37
N PHE A 440 -7.50 3.95 3.32
CA PHE A 440 -6.12 4.45 3.14
C PHE A 440 -5.32 3.62 2.14
N PHE A 441 -5.60 2.31 2.07
CA PHE A 441 -5.04 1.45 1.02
C PHE A 441 -5.43 1.94 -0.37
N PHE A 442 -6.73 2.16 -0.63
CA PHE A 442 -7.20 2.67 -1.91
C PHE A 442 -6.69 4.09 -2.22
N SER A 443 -6.59 4.94 -1.19
CA SER A 443 -6.05 6.30 -1.35
C SER A 443 -4.58 6.30 -1.80
N ALA A 444 -3.75 5.37 -1.30
CA ALA A 444 -2.37 5.20 -1.75
C ALA A 444 -2.30 4.91 -3.26
N TRP A 445 -3.27 4.15 -3.78
CA TRP A 445 -3.42 3.84 -5.20
C TRP A 445 -4.21 4.89 -6.00
N LYS A 446 -4.43 6.10 -5.43
CA LYS A 446 -5.21 7.20 -6.03
C LYS A 446 -6.66 6.83 -6.39
N LEU A 447 -7.19 5.81 -5.74
CA LEU A 447 -8.59 5.36 -5.86
C LEU A 447 -9.42 5.95 -4.71
N ASN A 448 -9.72 7.25 -4.78
CA ASN A 448 -10.54 7.93 -3.79
C ASN A 448 -12.03 7.65 -4.02
N GLY A 449 -12.75 7.22 -2.97
CA GLY A 449 -14.17 6.88 -3.03
C GLY A 449 -14.61 5.97 -1.88
N ARG A 450 -15.84 5.49 -1.93
CA ARG A 450 -16.40 4.56 -0.93
C ARG A 450 -16.07 3.09 -1.24
N PHE A 451 -14.82 2.82 -1.62
CA PHE A 451 -14.43 1.47 -2.05
C PHE A 451 -14.10 0.53 -0.90
N SER A 452 -13.84 1.05 0.30
CA SER A 452 -13.53 0.25 1.50
C SER A 452 -14.67 -0.71 1.90
N GLU A 453 -15.90 -0.41 1.51
CA GLU A 453 -17.07 -1.27 1.76
C GLU A 453 -16.93 -2.66 1.11
N ILE A 454 -16.07 -2.81 0.08
CA ILE A 454 -15.81 -4.11 -0.57
C ILE A 454 -15.25 -5.16 0.40
N SER A 455 -14.57 -4.74 1.45
CA SER A 455 -14.04 -5.64 2.48
C SER A 455 -15.14 -6.26 3.35
N GLN A 456 -16.34 -5.71 3.32
CA GLN A 456 -17.48 -6.12 4.14
C GLN A 456 -18.49 -6.99 3.37
N ILE A 457 -18.38 -7.05 2.04
CA ILE A 457 -19.27 -7.85 1.22
C ILE A 457 -18.82 -9.31 1.16
N HIS A 458 -19.78 -10.21 1.02
CA HIS A 458 -19.46 -11.60 0.75
C HIS A 458 -18.70 -11.73 -0.59
N GLY A 459 -17.66 -12.56 -0.62
CA GLY A 459 -16.74 -12.67 -1.77
C GLY A 459 -17.33 -13.34 -3.04
N CYS A 460 -18.65 -13.62 -3.11
CA CYS A 460 -19.26 -14.19 -4.30
C CYS A 460 -19.50 -13.15 -5.40
N ASP A 461 -19.59 -13.62 -6.65
CA ASP A 461 -19.75 -12.74 -7.81
C ASP A 461 -21.05 -11.96 -7.80
N SER A 462 -22.14 -12.53 -7.25
CA SER A 462 -23.41 -11.83 -7.09
C SER A 462 -23.31 -10.62 -6.15
N CYS A 463 -22.67 -10.79 -4.99
CA CYS A 463 -22.45 -9.68 -4.05
C CYS A 463 -21.52 -8.61 -4.65
N ARG A 464 -20.50 -9.02 -5.39
CA ARG A 464 -19.58 -8.12 -6.11
C ARG A 464 -20.31 -7.35 -7.21
N ALA A 465 -21.12 -8.03 -8.03
CA ALA A 465 -21.93 -7.41 -9.07
C ALA A 465 -22.95 -6.43 -8.48
N SER A 466 -23.62 -6.81 -7.38
CA SER A 466 -24.53 -5.93 -6.65
C SER A 466 -23.84 -4.69 -6.08
N TRP A 467 -22.63 -4.87 -5.52
CA TRP A 467 -21.84 -3.76 -5.02
C TRP A 467 -21.43 -2.79 -6.16
N LEU A 468 -20.99 -3.32 -7.32
CA LEU A 468 -20.67 -2.51 -8.51
C LEU A 468 -21.90 -1.76 -9.05
N ALA A 469 -23.07 -2.42 -9.07
CA ALA A 469 -24.31 -1.80 -9.52
C ALA A 469 -24.76 -0.62 -8.63
N GLY A 470 -24.31 -0.58 -7.37
CA GLY A 470 -24.57 0.51 -6.43
C GLY A 470 -23.84 1.82 -6.77
N PHE A 471 -22.86 1.79 -7.67
CA PHE A 471 -22.13 3.00 -8.09
C PHE A 471 -22.80 3.67 -9.30
N PRO A 472 -22.78 5.03 -9.35
CA PRO A 472 -23.13 5.77 -10.55
C PRO A 472 -22.31 5.29 -11.76
N GLU A 473 -22.88 5.33 -12.96
CA GLU A 473 -22.23 4.84 -14.18
C GLU A 473 -20.83 5.42 -14.40
N LYS A 474 -20.66 6.72 -14.14
CA LYS A 474 -19.35 7.42 -14.22
C LYS A 474 -18.28 6.88 -13.28
N ASP A 475 -18.67 6.26 -12.16
CA ASP A 475 -17.76 5.77 -11.11
C ASP A 475 -17.56 4.24 -11.19
N ARG A 476 -18.35 3.52 -12.02
CA ARG A 476 -18.28 2.05 -12.12
C ARG A 476 -16.94 1.53 -12.59
N ALA A 477 -16.31 2.19 -13.58
CA ALA A 477 -14.98 1.79 -14.04
C ALA A 477 -13.96 1.86 -12.92
N LYS A 478 -13.99 2.94 -12.13
CA LYS A 478 -13.13 3.12 -10.95
C LYS A 478 -13.42 2.11 -9.85
N ALA A 479 -14.70 1.78 -9.62
CA ALA A 479 -15.11 0.76 -8.66
C ALA A 479 -14.66 -0.65 -9.09
N THR A 480 -14.70 -0.95 -10.40
CA THR A 480 -14.20 -2.21 -10.97
C THR A 480 -12.70 -2.36 -10.72
N GLU A 481 -11.93 -1.30 -10.96
CA GLU A 481 -10.49 -1.30 -10.70
C GLU A 481 -10.17 -1.44 -9.21
N ALA A 482 -10.92 -0.74 -8.34
CA ALA A 482 -10.79 -0.91 -6.90
C ALA A 482 -11.09 -2.34 -6.45
N MET A 483 -12.11 -2.99 -7.05
CA MET A 483 -12.42 -4.39 -6.79
C MET A 483 -11.28 -5.33 -7.23
N GLN A 484 -10.69 -5.09 -8.39
CA GLN A 484 -9.58 -5.91 -8.87
C GLN A 484 -8.36 -5.75 -7.98
N LEU A 485 -8.01 -4.51 -7.63
CA LEU A 485 -6.92 -4.20 -6.71
C LEU A 485 -7.13 -4.86 -5.33
N TYR A 486 -8.35 -4.83 -4.80
CA TYR A 486 -8.69 -5.52 -3.55
C TYR A 486 -8.49 -7.04 -3.65
N LYS A 487 -8.92 -7.66 -4.77
CA LYS A 487 -8.70 -9.09 -5.00
C LYS A 487 -7.21 -9.44 -5.03
N ASP A 488 -6.41 -8.63 -5.71
CA ASP A 488 -4.96 -8.85 -5.79
C ASP A 488 -4.30 -8.67 -4.41
N ALA A 489 -4.74 -7.66 -3.65
CA ALA A 489 -4.29 -7.43 -2.27
C ALA A 489 -4.62 -8.62 -1.34
N VAL A 490 -5.84 -9.13 -1.39
CA VAL A 490 -6.25 -10.30 -0.58
C VAL A 490 -5.43 -11.54 -0.96
N ARG A 491 -5.21 -11.79 -2.26
CA ARG A 491 -4.36 -12.92 -2.70
C ARG A 491 -2.92 -12.80 -2.17
N LEU A 492 -2.38 -11.58 -2.19
CA LEU A 492 -1.03 -11.36 -1.66
C LEU A 492 -1.01 -11.54 -0.13
N LEU A 493 -2.02 -11.06 0.59
CA LEU A 493 -2.15 -11.31 2.03
C LEU A 493 -2.25 -12.81 2.35
N ASP A 494 -3.05 -13.57 1.61
CA ASP A 494 -3.15 -15.02 1.76
C ASP A 494 -1.79 -15.71 1.51
N ARG A 495 -1.03 -15.23 0.52
CA ARG A 495 0.33 -15.71 0.27
C ARG A 495 1.24 -15.41 1.46
N LEU A 496 1.21 -14.18 2.01
CA LEU A 496 2.01 -13.80 3.18
C LEU A 496 1.69 -14.66 4.40
N VAL A 497 0.40 -14.91 4.66
CA VAL A 497 -0.06 -15.79 5.75
C VAL A 497 0.53 -17.21 5.58
N ASN A 498 0.48 -17.74 4.36
CA ASN A 498 0.98 -19.08 4.07
C ASN A 498 2.52 -19.22 4.13
N MET A 499 3.25 -18.14 3.92
CA MET A 499 4.72 -18.13 4.01
C MET A 499 5.23 -18.29 5.45
N LYS A 500 4.38 -18.12 6.47
CA LYS A 500 4.71 -18.23 7.91
C LYS A 500 5.92 -17.39 8.34
N VAL A 501 6.11 -16.25 7.72
CA VAL A 501 7.15 -15.28 8.07
C VAL A 501 6.63 -14.37 9.19
N GLU A 502 7.52 -13.95 10.08
CA GLU A 502 7.20 -13.07 11.22
C GLU A 502 7.14 -11.60 10.78
N TYR A 503 6.08 -11.23 10.05
CA TYR A 503 5.92 -9.86 9.52
C TYR A 503 5.63 -8.84 10.61
N CYS A 504 4.68 -9.13 11.51
CA CYS A 504 4.20 -8.19 12.51
C CYS A 504 4.86 -8.46 13.87
N LYS A 505 5.51 -7.41 14.40
CA LYS A 505 6.16 -7.42 15.73
C LYS A 505 5.79 -6.16 16.48
N ALA A 506 5.85 -6.22 17.81
CA ALA A 506 5.58 -5.09 18.67
C ALA A 506 6.48 -5.06 19.90
N ILE A 507 6.78 -3.88 20.37
CA ILE A 507 7.32 -3.62 21.70
C ILE A 507 6.50 -2.51 22.34
N TYR A 508 6.14 -2.67 23.59
CA TYR A 508 5.41 -1.67 24.36
C TYR A 508 5.87 -1.67 25.80
N GLY A 509 5.63 -0.55 26.47
CA GLY A 509 5.92 -0.45 27.89
C GLY A 509 4.95 0.48 28.58
N PHE A 510 4.71 0.25 29.89
CA PHE A 510 3.92 1.13 30.74
C PHE A 510 4.78 1.61 31.89
N PHE A 511 4.70 2.91 32.15
CA PHE A 511 5.55 3.62 33.09
C PHE A 511 4.70 4.48 34.02
N SER A 512 5.09 4.59 35.29
CA SER A 512 4.55 5.61 36.16
C SER A 512 4.89 6.98 35.62
N ALA A 513 3.90 7.85 35.53
CA ALA A 513 4.06 9.15 34.90
C ALA A 513 3.23 10.23 35.58
N ASN A 514 3.72 11.46 35.51
CA ASN A 514 2.97 12.66 35.90
C ASN A 514 3.28 13.79 34.90
N SER A 515 2.40 14.75 34.77
CA SER A 515 2.67 15.95 33.98
C SER A 515 3.28 17.07 34.80
N GLU A 516 4.23 17.80 34.21
CA GLU A 516 4.82 19.03 34.75
C GLU A 516 4.79 20.08 33.64
N GLY A 517 3.78 20.96 33.68
CA GLY A 517 3.51 21.88 32.59
C GLY A 517 3.28 21.13 31.26
N ASP A 518 4.00 21.52 30.22
CA ASP A 518 3.89 20.89 28.89
C ASP A 518 4.86 19.69 28.72
N THR A 519 5.16 19.00 29.80
CA THR A 519 6.07 17.83 29.78
C THR A 519 5.44 16.67 30.53
N ILE A 520 5.51 15.46 29.98
CA ILE A 520 5.20 14.22 30.70
C ILE A 520 6.52 13.64 31.24
N ARG A 521 6.55 13.37 32.55
CA ARG A 521 7.67 12.70 33.19
C ARG A 521 7.34 11.23 33.38
N MET A 522 8.23 10.36 32.92
CA MET A 522 8.14 8.89 33.03
C MET A 522 9.41 8.41 33.74
N GLY A 523 9.38 8.35 35.09
CA GLY A 523 10.57 8.15 35.89
C GLY A 523 11.59 9.25 35.65
N ASP A 524 12.82 8.88 35.26
CA ASP A 524 13.91 9.83 34.95
C ASP A 524 13.83 10.43 33.54
N ILE A 525 12.90 9.97 32.73
CA ILE A 525 12.75 10.43 31.33
C ILE A 525 11.68 11.50 31.23
N ALA A 526 12.03 12.63 30.62
CA ALA A 526 11.12 13.70 30.30
C ALA A 526 10.71 13.62 28.80
N LEU A 527 9.41 13.72 28.54
CA LEU A 527 8.83 13.85 27.22
C LEU A 527 8.24 15.26 27.07
N PRO A 528 9.02 16.25 26.59
CA PRO A 528 8.52 17.58 26.33
C PRO A 528 7.54 17.58 25.16
N LEU A 529 6.45 18.30 25.31
CA LEU A 529 5.34 18.38 24.35
C LEU A 529 5.08 19.83 23.95
N LEU A 530 4.30 19.99 22.87
CA LEU A 530 3.86 21.27 22.39
C LEU A 530 2.41 21.55 22.81
N ARG A 531 2.11 22.84 23.03
CA ARG A 531 0.77 23.33 23.32
C ARG A 531 0.21 24.08 22.13
N GLN A 532 -1.09 23.99 21.88
CA GLN A 532 -1.78 24.81 20.90
C GLN A 532 -1.66 26.29 21.22
N GLN A 533 -1.48 27.14 20.20
CA GLN A 533 -1.44 28.58 20.34
C GLN A 533 -2.36 29.31 19.34
N VAL A 534 -2.89 28.60 18.35
CA VAL A 534 -3.83 29.21 17.38
C VAL A 534 -5.07 29.67 18.12
N LYS A 535 -5.38 30.99 18.03
CA LYS A 535 -6.52 31.61 18.71
C LYS A 535 -7.83 30.93 18.29
N LYS A 536 -8.63 30.51 19.29
CA LYS A 536 -9.93 29.86 19.12
C LYS A 536 -11.01 30.61 19.88
N GLU A 537 -12.25 30.41 19.44
CA GLU A 537 -13.42 31.01 20.12
C GLU A 537 -13.58 30.46 21.55
N GLU A 538 -13.29 29.17 21.75
CA GLU A 538 -13.41 28.50 23.06
C GLU A 538 -12.28 28.89 24.03
N ASN A 539 -11.24 29.59 23.57
CA ASN A 539 -10.06 29.98 24.35
C ASN A 539 -9.43 28.83 25.15
N ILE A 540 -9.41 27.59 24.58
CA ILE A 540 -8.79 26.40 25.17
C ILE A 540 -7.63 25.94 24.28
N TYR A 541 -6.44 25.79 24.88
CA TYR A 541 -5.19 25.46 24.19
C TYR A 541 -4.63 24.15 24.73
N LYS A 542 -4.88 23.04 24.02
CA LYS A 542 -4.57 21.67 24.45
C LYS A 542 -3.10 21.34 24.33
N CYS A 543 -2.59 20.61 25.32
CA CYS A 543 -1.35 19.87 25.27
C CYS A 543 -1.64 18.39 25.63
N LEU A 544 -0.90 17.44 25.11
CA LEU A 544 -1.09 16.02 25.48
C LEU A 544 -0.80 15.77 26.96
N SER A 545 0.07 16.58 27.58
CA SER A 545 0.33 16.53 29.03
C SER A 545 -0.89 16.85 29.90
N ASP A 546 -1.87 17.61 29.37
CA ASP A 546 -3.09 17.96 30.10
C ASP A 546 -3.94 16.73 30.46
N TYR A 547 -3.74 15.59 29.78
CA TYR A 547 -4.46 14.34 30.03
C TYR A 547 -3.75 13.38 30.99
N VAL A 548 -2.68 13.82 31.62
CA VAL A 548 -1.91 13.05 32.59
C VAL A 548 -1.91 13.81 33.91
N ILE A 549 -2.16 13.13 35.03
CA ILE A 549 -2.23 13.76 36.36
C ILE A 549 -1.00 14.63 36.63
N PRO A 550 -1.18 15.92 37.00
CA PRO A 550 -0.05 16.78 37.32
C PRO A 550 0.64 16.39 38.61
N VAL A 551 1.94 16.66 38.70
CA VAL A 551 2.74 16.39 39.91
C VAL A 551 2.14 17.03 41.15
N SER A 552 1.47 18.18 41.00
CA SER A 552 0.81 18.91 42.12
C SER A 552 -0.31 18.14 42.82
N GLU A 553 -0.88 17.10 42.17
CA GLU A 553 -1.95 16.26 42.74
C GLU A 553 -1.41 15.18 43.70
N GLU A 554 -0.10 15.03 43.84
CA GLU A 554 0.56 14.03 44.68
C GLU A 554 0.08 12.60 44.46
N ARG A 555 -0.42 12.29 43.27
CA ARG A 555 -0.92 10.96 42.83
C ARG A 555 -0.19 10.53 41.58
N THR A 556 0.05 9.25 41.48
CA THR A 556 0.73 8.65 40.33
C THR A 556 -0.27 8.31 39.23
N ASP A 557 0.00 8.73 38.01
CA ASP A 557 -0.65 8.27 36.79
C ASP A 557 0.29 7.36 36.00
N TYR A 558 -0.16 6.92 34.83
CA TYR A 558 0.58 6.01 33.95
C TYR A 558 0.51 6.47 32.51
N VAL A 559 1.59 6.27 31.77
CA VAL A 559 1.67 6.49 30.31
C VAL A 559 2.31 5.26 29.69
N GLY A 560 1.80 4.86 28.52
CA GLY A 560 2.40 3.81 27.73
C GLY A 560 3.22 4.36 26.57
N ALA A 561 4.18 3.56 26.11
CA ALA A 561 4.91 3.78 24.87
C ALA A 561 4.85 2.51 24.01
N PHE A 562 4.87 2.66 22.69
CA PHE A 562 4.84 1.50 21.80
C PHE A 562 5.60 1.75 20.51
N VAL A 563 6.07 0.65 19.93
CA VAL A 563 6.54 0.57 18.55
C VAL A 563 6.03 -0.73 17.95
N VAL A 564 5.53 -0.66 16.74
CA VAL A 564 5.12 -1.82 15.94
C VAL A 564 5.80 -1.76 14.59
N THR A 565 6.05 -2.92 13.99
CA THR A 565 6.55 -3.03 12.62
C THR A 565 5.87 -4.19 11.91
N ALA A 566 5.65 -4.03 10.60
CA ALA A 566 5.17 -5.08 9.70
C ALA A 566 6.12 -5.29 8.51
N GLY A 567 7.27 -4.62 8.49
CA GLY A 567 8.25 -4.68 7.39
C GLY A 567 9.25 -5.82 7.50
N ALA A 568 9.40 -6.43 8.67
CA ALA A 568 10.37 -7.50 8.86
C ALA A 568 10.03 -8.71 7.97
N GLY A 569 10.96 -9.12 7.09
CA GLY A 569 10.78 -10.26 6.17
C GLY A 569 10.02 -9.96 4.87
N ALA A 570 9.49 -8.75 4.67
CA ALA A 570 8.90 -8.34 3.39
C ALA A 570 9.98 -8.06 2.34
N ASP A 571 11.19 -7.66 2.76
CA ASP A 571 12.29 -7.28 1.86
C ASP A 571 12.66 -8.40 0.89
N CYS A 572 12.78 -9.65 1.36
CA CYS A 572 13.11 -10.80 0.51
C CYS A 572 12.07 -11.03 -0.61
N LEU A 573 10.78 -10.81 -0.32
CA LEU A 573 9.72 -10.93 -1.33
C LEU A 573 9.69 -9.71 -2.26
N LYS A 574 10.01 -8.53 -1.74
CA LYS A 574 10.18 -7.29 -2.51
C LYS A 574 11.32 -7.45 -3.51
N ASP A 575 12.50 -7.87 -3.04
CA ASP A 575 13.69 -8.10 -3.87
C ASP A 575 13.38 -9.09 -5.00
N LYS A 576 12.68 -10.17 -4.69
CA LYS A 576 12.25 -11.14 -5.70
C LYS A 576 11.34 -10.52 -6.76
N PHE A 577 10.34 -9.71 -6.38
CA PHE A 577 9.50 -9.02 -7.35
C PHE A 577 10.28 -8.02 -8.19
N GLU A 578 11.28 -7.36 -7.61
CA GLU A 578 12.15 -6.42 -8.32
C GLU A 578 13.07 -7.13 -9.32
N GLU A 579 13.65 -8.27 -8.93
CA GLU A 579 14.44 -9.13 -9.82
C GLU A 579 13.61 -9.67 -10.99
N GLU A 580 12.35 -10.07 -10.74
CA GLU A 580 11.40 -10.51 -11.75
C GLU A 580 10.84 -9.35 -12.59
N GLY A 581 11.17 -8.10 -12.25
CA GLY A 581 10.62 -6.90 -12.89
C GLY A 581 9.14 -6.69 -12.61
N ASP A 582 8.59 -7.32 -11.56
CA ASP A 582 7.19 -7.22 -11.17
C ASP A 582 6.94 -6.01 -10.25
N THR A 583 7.03 -4.83 -10.84
CA THR A 583 6.81 -3.55 -10.13
C THR A 583 5.42 -3.43 -9.52
N TYR A 584 4.41 -4.08 -10.12
CA TYR A 584 3.05 -4.06 -9.58
C TYR A 584 2.96 -4.79 -8.23
N ASN A 585 3.46 -6.03 -8.14
CA ASN A 585 3.41 -6.78 -6.90
C ASN A 585 4.41 -6.24 -5.86
N SER A 586 5.55 -5.67 -6.26
CA SER A 586 6.46 -4.96 -5.36
C SER A 586 5.76 -3.79 -4.69
N MET A 587 5.10 -2.93 -5.47
CA MET A 587 4.35 -1.78 -4.95
C MET A 587 3.12 -2.20 -4.13
N LEU A 588 2.42 -3.27 -4.54
CA LEU A 588 1.29 -3.82 -3.80
C LEU A 588 1.73 -4.33 -2.42
N LEU A 589 2.84 -5.08 -2.36
CA LEU A 589 3.43 -5.54 -1.10
C LEU A 589 3.79 -4.39 -0.18
N GLN A 590 4.48 -3.37 -0.70
CA GLN A 590 4.88 -2.20 0.07
C GLN A 590 3.67 -1.44 0.64
N THR A 591 2.63 -1.21 -0.18
CA THR A 591 1.40 -0.57 0.30
C THR A 591 0.70 -1.41 1.36
N LEU A 592 0.69 -2.75 1.23
CA LEU A 592 0.08 -3.64 2.21
C LEU A 592 0.86 -3.67 3.52
N THR A 593 2.19 -3.70 3.49
CA THR A 593 3.01 -3.71 4.71
C THR A 593 2.83 -2.43 5.52
N ASP A 594 2.71 -1.27 4.88
CA ASP A 594 2.37 -0.02 5.58
C ASP A 594 0.99 -0.10 6.27
N ARG A 595 0.00 -0.66 5.57
CA ARG A 595 -1.33 -0.83 6.18
C ARG A 595 -1.34 -1.88 7.29
N LEU A 596 -0.51 -2.92 7.20
CA LEU A 596 -0.33 -3.90 8.26
C LEU A 596 0.34 -3.30 9.50
N ALA A 597 1.28 -2.38 9.35
CA ALA A 597 1.87 -1.67 10.49
C ALA A 597 0.82 -0.86 11.26
N GLU A 598 0.00 -0.07 10.56
CA GLU A 598 -1.11 0.68 11.15
C GLU A 598 -2.17 -0.25 11.78
N ALA A 599 -2.50 -1.35 11.10
CA ALA A 599 -3.42 -2.37 11.62
C ALA A 599 -2.85 -3.06 12.86
N THR A 600 -1.54 -3.29 12.91
CA THR A 600 -0.85 -3.84 14.09
C THR A 600 -0.92 -2.88 15.27
N ALA A 601 -0.76 -1.58 15.02
CA ALA A 601 -0.90 -0.55 16.06
C ALA A 601 -2.33 -0.50 16.62
N GLU A 602 -3.37 -0.66 15.76
CA GLU A 602 -4.77 -0.70 16.19
C GLU A 602 -5.08 -1.97 16.99
N TYR A 603 -4.66 -3.14 16.48
CA TYR A 603 -4.77 -4.41 17.20
C TYR A 603 -4.08 -4.35 18.57
N LEU A 604 -2.84 -3.83 18.63
CA LEU A 604 -2.11 -3.69 19.88
C LEU A 604 -2.83 -2.73 20.85
N HIS A 605 -3.38 -1.61 20.35
CA HIS A 605 -4.11 -0.67 21.18
C HIS A 605 -5.37 -1.28 21.79
N GLU A 606 -6.12 -2.11 21.04
CA GLU A 606 -7.24 -2.84 21.61
C GLU A 606 -6.77 -3.79 22.73
N LYS A 607 -5.67 -4.51 22.52
CA LYS A 607 -5.07 -5.38 23.56
C LYS A 607 -4.61 -4.59 24.78
N VAL A 608 -4.06 -3.39 24.57
CA VAL A 608 -3.68 -2.49 25.65
C VAL A 608 -4.90 -2.07 26.46
N ARG A 609 -5.97 -1.61 25.82
CA ARG A 609 -7.19 -1.16 26.48
C ARG A 609 -7.85 -2.26 27.31
N LYS A 610 -7.94 -3.46 26.74
CA LYS A 610 -8.70 -4.58 27.32
C LYS A 610 -7.88 -5.45 28.27
N GLU A 611 -6.60 -5.69 27.98
CA GLU A 611 -5.82 -6.75 28.62
C GLU A 611 -4.52 -6.24 29.26
N TYR A 612 -3.65 -5.53 28.52
CA TYR A 612 -2.28 -5.26 28.98
C TYR A 612 -2.23 -4.10 29.98
N TRP A 613 -3.00 -3.06 29.73
CA TRP A 613 -3.29 -2.01 30.70
C TRP A 613 -4.60 -2.33 31.41
N GLY A 614 -5.67 -2.56 30.69
CA GLY A 614 -6.94 -3.01 31.23
C GLY A 614 -7.84 -1.89 31.73
N TYR A 615 -7.73 -0.67 31.17
CA TYR A 615 -8.60 0.44 31.57
C TYR A 615 -10.00 0.41 30.90
N ALA A 616 -10.18 -0.46 29.90
CA ALA A 616 -11.45 -0.67 29.21
C ALA A 616 -11.73 -2.16 28.99
N LYS A 617 -11.74 -2.96 30.05
CA LYS A 617 -11.85 -4.44 30.01
C LYS A 617 -13.13 -4.92 29.32
N ASP A 618 -14.22 -4.21 29.52
CA ASP A 618 -15.55 -4.58 29.01
C ASP A 618 -15.85 -3.95 27.62
N GLU A 619 -14.85 -3.33 26.99
CA GLU A 619 -15.01 -2.73 25.65
C GLU A 619 -15.44 -3.78 24.63
N SER A 620 -16.54 -3.50 23.92
CA SER A 620 -17.07 -4.32 22.83
C SER A 620 -17.36 -3.41 21.63
N LEU A 621 -16.30 -3.02 20.91
CA LEU A 621 -16.39 -2.15 19.73
C LEU A 621 -16.21 -2.96 18.45
N SER A 622 -16.98 -2.60 17.43
CA SER A 622 -16.77 -3.12 16.09
C SER A 622 -15.57 -2.42 15.41
N ILE A 623 -14.97 -3.02 14.40
CA ILE A 623 -13.89 -2.39 13.61
C ILE A 623 -14.30 -1.01 13.08
N PRO A 624 -15.52 -0.80 12.51
CA PRO A 624 -15.98 0.55 12.16
C PRO A 624 -16.06 1.55 13.32
N ASP A 625 -16.31 1.07 14.54
CA ASP A 625 -16.31 1.96 15.72
C ASP A 625 -14.90 2.34 16.14
N LEU A 626 -13.92 1.43 16.00
CA LEU A 626 -12.49 1.73 16.20
C LEU A 626 -12.02 2.83 15.24
N TYR A 627 -12.39 2.76 13.96
CA TYR A 627 -12.07 3.80 12.98
C TYR A 627 -12.69 5.17 13.29
N LYS A 628 -13.81 5.18 14.01
CA LYS A 628 -14.48 6.41 14.50
C LYS A 628 -13.95 6.87 15.86
N VAL A 629 -12.90 6.23 16.37
CA VAL A 629 -12.26 6.58 17.66
C VAL A 629 -13.28 6.59 18.81
N LYS A 630 -14.16 5.58 18.87
CA LYS A 630 -15.17 5.47 19.94
C LYS A 630 -14.63 4.83 21.23
N TYR A 631 -13.37 4.45 21.23
CA TYR A 631 -12.69 3.87 22.39
C TYR A 631 -12.24 4.93 23.39
N GLN A 632 -12.06 4.53 24.65
CA GLN A 632 -11.44 5.33 25.69
C GLN A 632 -9.93 5.44 25.49
N GLY A 633 -9.35 6.60 25.80
CA GLY A 633 -7.92 6.83 25.66
C GLY A 633 -7.51 7.18 24.22
N ILE A 634 -6.24 7.48 24.04
CA ILE A 634 -5.64 7.80 22.73
C ILE A 634 -4.27 7.15 22.58
N ARG A 635 -3.83 6.98 21.33
CA ARG A 635 -2.49 6.53 20.96
C ARG A 635 -1.80 7.51 19.98
N PRO A 636 -1.46 8.75 20.40
CA PRO A 636 -0.78 9.70 19.54
C PRO A 636 0.51 9.08 18.99
N ALA A 637 0.64 9.07 17.67
CA ALA A 637 1.83 8.59 16.99
C ALA A 637 2.84 9.74 16.78
N ILE A 638 4.13 9.42 16.87
CA ILE A 638 5.22 10.37 16.63
C ILE A 638 5.26 10.75 15.15
N GLY A 639 5.49 12.04 14.84
CA GLY A 639 5.46 12.60 13.50
C GLY A 639 4.06 13.02 13.03
N TYR A 640 2.99 12.72 13.82
CA TYR A 640 1.61 13.11 13.51
C TYR A 640 1.26 14.48 14.12
N PRO A 641 0.17 15.13 13.67
CA PRO A 641 -0.15 16.53 14.03
C PRO A 641 -0.28 16.85 15.52
N SER A 642 -0.55 15.86 16.39
CA SER A 642 -0.59 16.04 17.84
C SER A 642 0.78 15.82 18.51
N LEU A 643 1.74 15.21 17.82
CA LEU A 643 3.07 14.89 18.33
C LEU A 643 4.10 15.02 17.18
N PRO A 644 4.31 16.24 16.62
CA PRO A 644 4.99 16.43 15.34
C PRO A 644 6.52 16.25 15.38
N ASP A 645 7.15 16.24 16.54
CA ASP A 645 8.60 16.07 16.67
C ASP A 645 9.04 14.62 16.42
N GLN A 646 9.57 14.38 15.23
CA GLN A 646 10.06 13.06 14.81
C GLN A 646 11.23 12.53 15.67
N LEU A 647 12.06 13.42 16.23
CA LEU A 647 13.19 13.02 17.08
C LEU A 647 12.77 12.46 18.45
N LEU A 648 11.48 12.53 18.81
CA LEU A 648 10.98 11.83 19.99
C LEU A 648 11.09 10.30 19.86
N ASN A 649 11.27 9.78 18.65
CA ASN A 649 11.59 8.37 18.43
C ASN A 649 12.86 7.93 19.15
N PHE A 650 13.89 8.79 19.26
CA PHE A 650 15.08 8.48 20.03
C PHE A 650 14.78 8.38 21.55
N THR A 651 13.83 9.19 22.05
CA THR A 651 13.38 9.09 23.43
C THR A 651 12.64 7.76 23.67
N LEU A 652 11.79 7.34 22.72
CA LEU A 652 11.10 6.06 22.80
C LEU A 652 12.05 4.87 22.65
N ASP A 653 13.06 5.00 21.80
CA ASP A 653 14.10 3.97 21.65
C ASP A 653 14.87 3.76 22.96
N GLY A 654 15.25 4.85 23.62
CA GLY A 654 15.86 4.80 24.95
C GLY A 654 14.98 4.14 26.03
N LEU A 655 13.63 4.22 25.88
CA LEU A 655 12.67 3.58 26.78
C LEU A 655 12.44 2.10 26.48
N LEU A 656 12.36 1.74 25.20
CA LEU A 656 11.83 0.44 24.75
C LEU A 656 12.91 -0.48 24.17
N ASP A 657 13.98 0.07 23.59
CA ASP A 657 14.98 -0.63 22.77
C ASP A 657 14.33 -1.27 21.53
N MET A 658 14.06 -0.42 20.53
CA MET A 658 13.39 -0.80 19.28
C MET A 658 14.14 -1.88 18.48
N SER A 659 15.46 -2.02 18.71
CA SER A 659 16.28 -3.03 18.06
C SER A 659 15.82 -4.46 18.35
N ARG A 660 15.15 -4.67 19.50
CA ARG A 660 14.60 -5.97 19.93
C ARG A 660 13.49 -6.49 18.99
N ILE A 661 12.89 -5.62 18.18
CA ILE A 661 11.91 -6.00 17.16
C ILE A 661 12.45 -5.75 15.74
N GLY A 662 13.74 -5.42 15.62
CA GLY A 662 14.40 -5.18 14.33
C GLY A 662 14.12 -3.80 13.73
N VAL A 663 13.74 -2.82 14.54
CA VAL A 663 13.55 -1.43 14.12
C VAL A 663 14.79 -0.61 14.46
N SER A 664 15.27 0.20 13.52
CA SER A 664 16.35 1.18 13.69
C SER A 664 15.88 2.58 13.31
N LEU A 665 16.63 3.59 13.72
CA LEU A 665 16.30 4.99 13.44
C LEU A 665 17.34 5.62 12.52
N THR A 666 16.88 6.44 11.57
CA THR A 666 17.74 7.34 10.81
C THR A 666 18.17 8.54 11.68
N GLU A 667 19.11 9.33 11.21
CA GLU A 667 19.56 10.56 11.92
C GLU A 667 18.42 11.58 12.15
N ASN A 668 17.38 11.56 11.32
CA ASN A 668 16.19 12.39 11.46
C ASN A 668 15.05 11.71 12.26
N GLY A 669 15.32 10.56 12.88
CA GLY A 669 14.37 9.83 13.69
C GLY A 669 13.30 9.06 12.88
N ALA A 670 13.47 8.88 11.58
CA ALA A 670 12.60 8.00 10.81
C ALA A 670 12.92 6.52 11.11
N MET A 671 11.89 5.69 11.20
CA MET A 671 12.05 4.26 11.49
C MET A 671 12.36 3.44 10.23
N TYR A 672 13.25 2.46 10.38
CA TYR A 672 13.48 1.43 9.37
C TYR A 672 13.31 0.04 10.01
N PRO A 673 12.48 -0.87 9.44
CA PRO A 673 11.70 -0.74 8.19
C PRO A 673 10.68 0.40 8.21
N THR A 674 10.35 0.95 7.02
CA THR A 674 9.38 2.06 6.85
C THR A 674 8.00 1.72 7.36
N ALA A 675 7.58 0.46 7.16
CA ALA A 675 6.31 -0.07 7.67
C ALA A 675 6.37 -0.26 9.19
N SER A 676 6.56 0.84 9.92
CA SER A 676 6.65 0.89 11.39
C SER A 676 5.88 2.10 11.93
N VAL A 677 5.28 1.95 13.13
CA VAL A 677 4.53 3.01 13.82
C VAL A 677 4.97 3.04 15.28
N SER A 678 5.21 4.23 15.80
CA SER A 678 5.58 4.48 17.20
C SER A 678 4.69 5.55 17.83
N GLY A 679 4.55 5.55 19.12
CA GLY A 679 3.77 6.54 19.84
C GLY A 679 3.64 6.27 21.32
N ILE A 680 2.74 7.01 21.94
CA ILE A 680 2.40 6.88 23.36
C ILE A 680 0.94 6.49 23.56
N TYR A 681 0.62 5.91 24.71
CA TYR A 681 -0.74 5.64 25.15
C TYR A 681 -1.11 6.53 26.33
N ILE A 682 -2.25 7.20 26.24
CA ILE A 682 -2.86 7.97 27.32
C ILE A 682 -4.25 7.40 27.58
N ALA A 683 -4.50 6.98 28.83
CA ALA A 683 -5.70 6.20 29.19
C ALA A 683 -6.88 7.07 29.64
N HIS A 684 -6.68 8.38 29.85
CA HIS A 684 -7.71 9.26 30.41
C HIS A 684 -8.98 9.27 29.53
N PRO A 685 -10.20 9.11 30.08
CA PRO A 685 -11.43 9.01 29.31
C PRO A 685 -11.74 10.26 28.48
N SER A 686 -11.34 11.46 28.92
CA SER A 686 -11.53 12.71 28.21
C SER A 686 -10.44 13.02 27.17
N SER A 687 -9.43 12.12 27.00
CA SER A 687 -8.36 12.36 26.04
C SER A 687 -8.87 12.32 24.59
N GLN A 688 -8.38 13.24 23.78
CA GLN A 688 -8.79 13.44 22.39
C GLN A 688 -7.59 13.71 21.52
N TYR A 689 -7.67 13.29 20.24
CA TYR A 689 -6.72 13.72 19.22
C TYR A 689 -6.98 15.18 18.84
N PHE A 690 -5.90 15.94 18.64
CA PHE A 690 -5.95 17.32 18.16
C PHE A 690 -4.69 17.65 17.34
N MET A 691 -4.74 18.70 16.59
CA MET A 691 -3.58 19.23 15.87
C MET A 691 -2.94 20.35 16.69
N ILE A 692 -1.63 20.39 16.78
CA ILE A 692 -0.90 21.50 17.42
C ILE A 692 -1.15 22.80 16.63
N GLY A 693 -1.08 22.77 15.30
CA GLY A 693 -1.16 23.96 14.46
C GLY A 693 0.11 24.79 14.54
N SER A 694 -0.03 26.10 14.26
CA SER A 694 1.11 27.04 14.29
C SER A 694 1.49 27.38 15.73
N ILE A 695 2.79 27.56 15.97
CA ILE A 695 3.39 27.97 17.25
C ILE A 695 4.24 29.23 17.00
N ASP A 696 4.46 30.01 18.06
CA ASP A 696 5.28 31.20 18.01
C ASP A 696 6.76 30.92 18.35
N GLU A 697 7.60 31.92 18.17
CA GLU A 697 9.04 31.87 18.48
C GLU A 697 9.31 31.65 19.98
N GLU A 698 8.40 32.10 20.87
CA GLU A 698 8.53 31.87 22.32
C GLU A 698 8.42 30.38 22.64
N GLN A 699 7.39 29.70 22.09
CA GLN A 699 7.25 28.25 22.30
C GLN A 699 8.35 27.46 21.62
N MET A 700 8.82 27.89 20.45
CA MET A 700 9.94 27.23 19.77
C MET A 700 11.18 27.23 20.66
N ARG A 701 11.55 28.37 21.27
CA ARG A 701 12.69 28.46 22.21
C ARG A 701 12.48 27.69 23.49
N ASP A 702 11.28 27.76 24.10
CA ASP A 702 10.91 26.99 25.28
C ASP A 702 11.04 25.49 25.00
N TYR A 703 10.56 25.03 23.84
CA TYR A 703 10.65 23.64 23.41
C TYR A 703 12.10 23.21 23.18
N ALA A 704 12.90 24.03 22.50
CA ALA A 704 14.33 23.81 22.29
C ALA A 704 15.06 23.58 23.61
N SER A 705 14.82 24.46 24.59
CA SER A 705 15.39 24.34 25.94
C SER A 705 14.98 23.03 26.64
N ARG A 706 13.68 22.68 26.62
CA ARG A 706 13.18 21.46 27.26
C ARG A 706 13.68 20.18 26.60
N ARG A 707 13.94 20.23 25.26
CA ARG A 707 14.47 19.13 24.46
C ARG A 707 16.01 19.03 24.49
N ASN A 708 16.67 20.02 25.04
CA ASN A 708 18.13 20.19 24.97
C ASN A 708 18.65 20.16 23.52
N LEU A 709 17.93 20.87 22.64
CA LEU A 709 18.24 21.05 21.21
C LEU A 709 18.58 22.50 20.93
N THR A 710 19.28 22.77 19.81
CA THR A 710 19.46 24.13 19.34
C THR A 710 18.16 24.69 18.72
N GLU A 711 17.98 26.01 18.72
CA GLU A 711 16.85 26.65 18.07
C GLU A 711 16.77 26.28 16.57
N GLU A 712 17.93 26.18 15.92
CA GLU A 712 18.04 25.78 14.52
C GLU A 712 17.51 24.35 14.28
N GLN A 713 17.89 23.41 15.15
CA GLN A 713 17.39 22.03 15.07
C GLN A 713 15.88 21.98 15.25
N VAL A 714 15.32 22.71 16.22
CA VAL A 714 13.86 22.73 16.44
C VAL A 714 13.15 23.43 15.28
N ARG A 715 13.72 24.49 14.72
CA ARG A 715 13.18 25.18 13.54
C ARG A 715 13.10 24.24 12.34
N LYS A 716 14.13 23.42 12.13
CA LYS A 716 14.14 22.39 11.10
C LYS A 716 13.06 21.32 11.35
N LEU A 717 12.97 20.84 12.59
CA LEU A 717 12.00 19.79 12.97
C LEU A 717 10.54 20.24 12.87
N LEU A 718 10.25 21.47 13.27
CA LEU A 718 8.91 22.02 13.37
C LEU A 718 8.63 23.07 12.29
N SER A 719 9.33 23.03 11.16
CA SER A 719 9.24 24.04 10.09
C SER A 719 7.81 24.25 9.56
N ARG A 720 6.93 23.26 9.72
CA ARG A 720 5.50 23.34 9.41
C ARG A 720 4.65 24.02 10.48
N ASN A 721 5.14 24.04 11.71
CA ASN A 721 4.43 24.56 12.86
C ASN A 721 4.89 25.98 13.24
N ILE A 722 6.07 26.40 12.81
CA ILE A 722 6.60 27.75 13.12
C ILE A 722 6.06 28.70 12.06
N GLY A 723 5.22 29.66 12.51
CA GLY A 723 4.52 30.63 11.68
C GLY A 723 5.36 31.86 11.28
#